data_58d599cbbf9c9329d150013913149da6
#
_entry.id   58d599cbbf9c9329d150013913149da6
#
_cell.length_a   1.000
_cell.length_b   1.000
_cell.length_c   1.000
_cell.angle_alpha   90.00
_cell.angle_beta   90.00
_cell.angle_gamma   90.00
#
_symmetry.space_group_name_H-M   'P 1'
#
loop_
_entity.id
_entity.type
_entity.pdbx_description
1 polymer ?
#
loop_
_entity_poly.entity_id
_entity_poly.type
_entity_poly.pdbx_seq_one_letter_code
_entity_poly.pdbx_strand_id
1 'polypeptide(L)'
;MRMLSLAMFAVLALVIGAYEENTMTLLIGGASALAAVASMPSWKLSTFLTILLDLFAFETVLFGLAVLVALLGYWPPAYEDYSLPNYLPLATALFILVIFGVSYIPLVRKMMRIADPFFAAQTPISIRPWPLQPTILPQSLYARINVFFLILINQFQVAIGLRFNFFQRDFGNAIQVADEAHRAAFWYQLMVVFVPLATIAIVAGIIEFYVASNFVLQWRRWMTAAFTSRWLLHSMHYKLALKTDNTDNPDQRISQDVGSFINGSGTGVNSGNVGIYNYTIQLISSATNLVSFSIILWGISNAMRAPIFGVEIPGFLFWVAVLYAAVATGITQLIGRSLSRLYFRQQAVEANFRFDLARIREYSEQIALLKGEDREIERAGTVFDEVFRTIRRIIHVRTWLIAFNQFYSQISVIIPYVVVAPFYYLKIVDFGRFSQSADAFANVNGAMNFFVDRYIGLADFSSAIARLTTFEDSFDRALADEKKQPRLTASPGSGPNLALPDVDLALPDGRKLAHVADLVLIPQESALFVGPSGVGKSTLFRAISGLWPFGSGEIEQPAYAKLMLLPQRPYIPIGPLREALAYPGASSSFSDAELRDALYGVGLPALVERLDESDNWQMRLSGGEQQRLAVARALLAAPDWLFLDESTASLDEQSEADLYRAIAKALPQTTLVSIGHRSTLNAFHKRTIAFEPHEGAPATLAGVA
;
A
#
# COMPACT_ATOMS: atom_id res chain seq x y z
N MET A 1 -28.70 -12.64 1.25
CA MET A 1 -29.04 -12.87 2.65
C MET A 1 -29.18 -11.57 3.45
N ARG A 2 -28.15 -10.72 3.54
CA ARG A 2 -28.15 -9.44 4.28
C ARG A 2 -29.43 -8.59 4.10
N MET A 3 -29.78 -8.24 2.88
CA MET A 3 -30.98 -7.47 2.55
C MET A 3 -32.26 -8.12 3.09
N LEU A 4 -32.38 -9.43 2.91
CA LEU A 4 -33.56 -10.18 3.34
C LEU A 4 -33.68 -10.24 4.89
N SER A 5 -32.56 -10.48 5.61
CA SER A 5 -32.57 -10.51 7.08
C SER A 5 -32.91 -9.13 7.67
N LEU A 6 -32.36 -8.04 7.13
CA LEU A 6 -32.70 -6.69 7.54
C LEU A 6 -34.16 -6.35 7.21
N ALA A 7 -34.66 -6.71 6.05
CA ALA A 7 -36.06 -6.47 5.67
C ALA A 7 -37.03 -7.24 6.57
N MET A 8 -36.77 -8.51 6.83
CA MET A 8 -37.59 -9.32 7.77
C MET A 8 -37.57 -8.74 9.18
N PHE A 9 -36.37 -8.34 9.67
CA PHE A 9 -36.26 -7.72 10.98
C PHE A 9 -36.98 -6.35 11.02
N ALA A 10 -36.87 -5.55 9.96
CA ALA A 10 -37.57 -4.27 9.88
C ALA A 10 -39.10 -4.43 9.99
N VAL A 11 -39.67 -5.40 9.26
CA VAL A 11 -41.10 -5.70 9.34
C VAL A 11 -41.48 -6.13 10.78
N LEU A 12 -40.71 -7.03 11.38
CA LEU A 12 -40.96 -7.51 12.75
C LEU A 12 -40.90 -6.32 13.75
N ALA A 13 -39.88 -5.47 13.67
CA ALA A 13 -39.74 -4.32 14.56
C ALA A 13 -40.85 -3.29 14.38
N LEU A 14 -41.29 -3.04 13.12
CA LEU A 14 -42.41 -2.12 12.83
C LEU A 14 -43.74 -2.65 13.40
N VAL A 15 -44.01 -3.96 13.23
CA VAL A 15 -45.23 -4.59 13.75
C VAL A 15 -45.29 -4.54 15.28
N ILE A 16 -44.19 -4.97 15.94
CA ILE A 16 -44.12 -4.95 17.42
C ILE A 16 -44.14 -3.52 17.94
N GLY A 17 -43.40 -2.60 17.31
CA GLY A 17 -43.40 -1.20 17.71
C GLY A 17 -44.75 -0.48 17.56
N ALA A 18 -45.51 -0.88 16.56
CA ALA A 18 -46.89 -0.39 16.40
C ALA A 18 -47.85 -1.02 17.42
N TYR A 19 -47.66 -2.29 17.77
CA TYR A 19 -48.48 -2.99 18.77
C TYR A 19 -48.23 -2.47 20.20
N GLU A 20 -46.95 -2.27 20.56
CA GLU A 20 -46.55 -1.78 21.88
C GLU A 20 -46.54 -0.21 21.98
N GLU A 21 -46.93 0.47 20.94
CA GLU A 21 -46.88 1.95 20.83
C GLU A 21 -45.50 2.54 21.17
N ASN A 22 -44.42 1.78 20.86
CA ASN A 22 -43.05 2.14 21.19
C ASN A 22 -42.35 2.86 20.05
N THR A 23 -42.18 4.19 20.21
CA THR A 23 -41.56 5.07 19.19
C THR A 23 -40.14 4.65 18.83
N MET A 24 -39.33 4.16 19.81
CA MET A 24 -37.96 3.74 19.56
C MET A 24 -37.91 2.49 18.65
N THR A 25 -38.78 1.52 18.90
CA THR A 25 -38.88 0.29 18.10
C THR A 25 -39.34 0.59 16.67
N LEU A 26 -40.24 1.57 16.50
CA LEU A 26 -40.63 2.06 15.15
C LEU A 26 -39.47 2.71 14.42
N LEU A 27 -38.66 3.52 15.12
CA LEU A 27 -37.44 4.11 14.52
C LEU A 27 -36.43 3.05 14.11
N ILE A 28 -36.22 2.02 14.94
CA ILE A 28 -35.35 0.86 14.64
C ILE A 28 -35.86 0.17 13.36
N GLY A 29 -37.15 -0.12 13.27
CA GLY A 29 -37.76 -0.75 12.12
C GLY A 29 -37.60 0.09 10.84
N GLY A 30 -37.86 1.41 10.90
CA GLY A 30 -37.67 2.33 9.79
C GLY A 30 -36.21 2.42 9.32
N ALA A 31 -35.26 2.56 10.26
CA ALA A 31 -33.83 2.58 9.95
C ALA A 31 -33.36 1.26 9.33
N SER A 32 -33.83 0.12 9.85
CA SER A 32 -33.52 -1.21 9.31
C SER A 32 -34.09 -1.42 7.90
N ALA A 33 -35.27 -0.86 7.59
CA ALA A 33 -35.84 -0.89 6.26
C ALA A 33 -35.00 -0.08 5.26
N LEU A 34 -34.55 1.12 5.64
CA LEU A 34 -33.62 1.92 4.83
C LEU A 34 -32.27 1.23 4.65
N ALA A 35 -31.75 0.59 5.70
CA ALA A 35 -30.52 -0.18 5.64
C ALA A 35 -30.65 -1.41 4.72
N ALA A 36 -31.81 -2.06 4.66
CA ALA A 36 -32.10 -3.14 3.72
C ALA A 36 -32.06 -2.64 2.27
N VAL A 37 -32.61 -1.48 1.97
CA VAL A 37 -32.53 -0.83 0.63
C VAL A 37 -31.08 -0.49 0.28
N ALA A 38 -30.32 0.13 1.18
CA ALA A 38 -28.90 0.43 0.99
C ALA A 38 -28.04 -0.82 0.78
N SER A 39 -28.52 -1.99 1.21
CA SER A 39 -27.85 -3.29 1.09
C SER A 39 -28.23 -4.09 -0.15
N MET A 40 -28.97 -3.51 -1.10
CA MET A 40 -29.38 -4.22 -2.33
C MET A 40 -28.19 -4.66 -3.17
N PRO A 41 -28.23 -5.87 -3.78
CA PRO A 41 -27.15 -6.38 -4.64
C PRO A 41 -26.91 -5.55 -5.91
N SER A 42 -27.87 -4.75 -6.34
CA SER A 42 -27.79 -3.86 -7.50
C SER A 42 -26.73 -2.74 -7.33
N TRP A 43 -26.40 -2.39 -6.12
CA TRP A 43 -25.35 -1.42 -5.82
C TRP A 43 -23.99 -2.10 -5.92
N LYS A 44 -23.15 -1.65 -6.86
CA LYS A 44 -21.77 -2.14 -7.01
C LYS A 44 -20.88 -1.54 -5.92
N LEU A 45 -21.00 -2.09 -4.73
CA LEU A 45 -20.16 -1.71 -3.59
C LEU A 45 -18.83 -2.47 -3.61
N SER A 46 -17.82 -1.88 -3.01
CA SER A 46 -16.52 -2.52 -2.82
C SER A 46 -16.64 -3.79 -1.97
N THR A 47 -15.75 -4.76 -2.21
CA THR A 47 -15.71 -6.01 -1.43
C THR A 47 -15.42 -5.73 0.04
N PHE A 48 -14.51 -4.81 0.34
CA PHE A 48 -14.18 -4.41 1.72
C PHE A 48 -15.38 -3.77 2.44
N LEU A 49 -16.05 -2.79 1.80
CA LEU A 49 -17.24 -2.16 2.39
C LEU A 49 -18.39 -3.15 2.56
N THR A 50 -18.49 -4.14 1.68
CA THR A 50 -19.50 -5.21 1.81
C THR A 50 -19.31 -6.03 3.10
N ILE A 51 -18.06 -6.28 3.53
CA ILE A 51 -17.78 -6.97 4.80
C ILE A 51 -18.30 -6.15 5.98
N LEU A 52 -18.09 -4.83 5.97
CA LEU A 52 -18.61 -3.93 7.00
C LEU A 52 -20.14 -3.93 7.04
N LEU A 53 -20.77 -3.89 5.86
CA LEU A 53 -22.24 -3.97 5.77
C LEU A 53 -22.78 -5.30 6.28
N ASP A 54 -22.11 -6.42 6.01
CA ASP A 54 -22.51 -7.75 6.50
C ASP A 54 -22.42 -7.81 8.03
N LEU A 55 -21.36 -7.24 8.61
CA LEU A 55 -21.18 -7.17 10.06
C LEU A 55 -22.29 -6.35 10.73
N PHE A 56 -22.46 -5.09 10.30
CA PHE A 56 -23.46 -4.21 10.92
C PHE A 56 -24.90 -4.67 10.67
N ALA A 57 -25.16 -5.37 9.56
CA ALA A 57 -26.44 -6.02 9.35
C ALA A 57 -26.68 -7.17 10.33
N PHE A 58 -25.65 -7.99 10.58
CA PHE A 58 -25.70 -9.05 11.59
C PHE A 58 -25.94 -8.47 12.99
N GLU A 59 -25.19 -7.44 13.38
CA GLU A 59 -25.36 -6.75 14.67
C GLU A 59 -26.75 -6.12 14.80
N THR A 60 -27.27 -5.46 13.77
CA THR A 60 -28.61 -4.85 13.79
C THR A 60 -29.69 -5.89 14.06
N VAL A 61 -29.61 -7.04 13.40
CA VAL A 61 -30.59 -8.11 13.61
C VAL A 61 -30.42 -8.75 14.99
N LEU A 62 -29.18 -9.06 15.41
CA LEU A 62 -28.88 -9.70 16.68
C LEU A 62 -29.33 -8.82 17.87
N PHE A 63 -28.87 -7.57 17.90
CA PHE A 63 -29.20 -6.63 18.97
C PHE A 63 -30.68 -6.24 18.93
N GLY A 64 -31.24 -6.13 17.72
CA GLY A 64 -32.65 -5.85 17.57
C GLY A 64 -33.53 -6.95 18.10
N LEU A 65 -33.23 -8.20 17.83
CA LEU A 65 -33.95 -9.34 18.41
C LEU A 65 -33.83 -9.38 19.94
N ALA A 66 -32.65 -9.11 20.49
CA ALA A 66 -32.45 -9.04 21.94
C ALA A 66 -33.29 -7.94 22.58
N VAL A 67 -33.35 -6.75 21.97
CA VAL A 67 -34.21 -5.63 22.43
C VAL A 67 -35.71 -5.98 22.35
N LEU A 68 -36.15 -6.66 21.27
CA LEU A 68 -37.53 -7.10 21.15
C LEU A 68 -37.89 -8.15 22.19
N VAL A 69 -37.01 -9.11 22.51
CA VAL A 69 -37.18 -10.09 23.57
C VAL A 69 -37.33 -9.41 24.93
N ALA A 70 -36.51 -8.39 25.20
CA ALA A 70 -36.59 -7.62 26.44
C ALA A 70 -37.90 -6.81 26.51
N LEU A 71 -38.32 -6.17 25.41
CA LEU A 71 -39.58 -5.41 25.34
C LEU A 71 -40.81 -6.29 25.59
N LEU A 72 -40.80 -7.50 25.05
CA LEU A 72 -41.90 -8.47 25.24
C LEU A 72 -41.90 -9.16 26.63
N GLY A 73 -40.99 -8.79 27.55
CA GLY A 73 -40.90 -9.33 28.89
C GLY A 73 -40.28 -10.73 29.01
N TYR A 74 -39.69 -11.26 27.94
CA TYR A 74 -39.03 -12.57 27.93
C TYR A 74 -37.55 -12.53 28.34
N TRP A 75 -37.01 -11.35 28.71
CA TRP A 75 -35.63 -11.24 29.20
C TRP A 75 -35.50 -11.87 30.58
N PRO A 76 -34.51 -12.76 30.82
CA PRO A 76 -34.41 -13.43 32.10
C PRO A 76 -34.13 -12.44 33.24
N PRO A 77 -34.88 -12.48 34.38
CA PRO A 77 -34.69 -11.51 35.46
C PRO A 77 -33.28 -11.49 36.06
N ALA A 78 -32.60 -12.65 36.08
CA ALA A 78 -31.22 -12.76 36.55
C ALA A 78 -30.20 -11.93 35.75
N TYR A 79 -30.56 -11.49 34.54
CA TYR A 79 -29.71 -10.74 33.60
C TYR A 79 -30.31 -9.39 33.26
N GLU A 80 -31.24 -8.85 34.04
CA GLU A 80 -31.91 -7.58 33.78
C GLU A 80 -30.91 -6.42 33.73
N ASP A 81 -29.90 -6.41 34.59
CA ASP A 81 -28.80 -5.42 34.59
C ASP A 81 -27.89 -5.49 33.36
N TYR A 82 -27.98 -6.55 32.57
CA TYR A 82 -27.22 -6.80 31.37
C TYR A 82 -28.08 -6.67 30.09
N SER A 83 -29.29 -6.12 30.19
CA SER A 83 -30.14 -5.85 29.04
C SER A 83 -29.45 -4.87 28.09
N LEU A 84 -29.57 -5.11 26.77
CA LEU A 84 -28.96 -4.23 25.77
C LEU A 84 -29.71 -2.89 25.70
N PRO A 85 -28.98 -1.78 25.55
CA PRO A 85 -29.62 -0.49 25.34
C PRO A 85 -30.50 -0.48 24.10
N ASN A 86 -31.73 0.04 24.21
CA ASN A 86 -32.74 0.06 23.14
C ASN A 86 -32.31 0.82 21.87
N TYR A 87 -31.32 1.71 21.95
CA TYR A 87 -30.80 2.48 20.82
C TYR A 87 -29.73 1.75 20.00
N LEU A 88 -29.17 0.63 20.50
CA LEU A 88 -28.04 -0.06 19.86
C LEU A 88 -28.37 -0.59 18.45
N PRO A 89 -29.54 -1.25 18.22
CA PRO A 89 -29.94 -1.64 16.87
C PRO A 89 -30.14 -0.46 15.92
N LEU A 90 -30.60 0.67 16.43
CA LEU A 90 -30.73 1.90 15.64
C LEU A 90 -29.37 2.43 15.21
N ALA A 91 -28.40 2.45 16.12
CA ALA A 91 -27.05 2.90 15.83
C ALA A 91 -26.37 2.02 14.74
N THR A 92 -26.48 0.69 14.86
CA THR A 92 -25.90 -0.24 13.86
C THR A 92 -26.60 -0.11 12.49
N ALA A 93 -27.92 0.08 12.44
CA ALA A 93 -28.65 0.33 11.21
C ALA A 93 -28.23 1.66 10.54
N LEU A 94 -28.01 2.72 11.33
CA LEU A 94 -27.51 4.01 10.84
C LEU A 94 -26.08 3.89 10.30
N PHE A 95 -25.21 3.06 10.91
CA PHE A 95 -23.88 2.79 10.37
C PHE A 95 -23.92 2.18 8.97
N ILE A 96 -24.87 1.30 8.67
CA ILE A 96 -25.07 0.78 7.31
C ILE A 96 -25.33 1.92 6.33
N LEU A 97 -26.20 2.88 6.67
CA LEU A 97 -26.51 4.03 5.82
C LEU A 97 -25.28 4.95 5.65
N VAL A 98 -24.51 5.15 6.71
CA VAL A 98 -23.26 5.94 6.65
C VAL A 98 -22.26 5.27 5.72
N ILE A 99 -22.01 3.95 5.84
CA ILE A 99 -21.09 3.21 4.97
C ILE A 99 -21.54 3.29 3.51
N PHE A 100 -22.85 3.15 3.27
CA PHE A 100 -23.42 3.32 1.94
C PHE A 100 -23.15 4.72 1.38
N GLY A 101 -23.41 5.77 2.16
CA GLY A 101 -23.15 7.16 1.76
C GLY A 101 -21.65 7.43 1.49
N VAL A 102 -20.78 6.96 2.37
CA VAL A 102 -19.31 7.09 2.25
C VAL A 102 -18.77 6.41 0.99
N SER A 103 -19.40 5.34 0.51
CA SER A 103 -19.02 4.65 -0.72
C SER A 103 -19.05 5.53 -1.98
N TYR A 104 -19.79 6.64 -1.96
CA TYR A 104 -19.85 7.59 -3.07
C TYR A 104 -18.76 8.65 -3.04
N ILE A 105 -17.99 8.77 -1.97
CA ILE A 105 -16.88 9.73 -1.86
C ILE A 105 -15.76 9.32 -2.83
N PRO A 106 -15.27 10.21 -3.73
CA PRO A 106 -14.28 9.87 -4.73
C PRO A 106 -12.96 9.30 -4.15
N LEU A 107 -12.52 9.83 -3.00
CA LEU A 107 -11.33 9.34 -2.30
C LEU A 107 -11.52 7.89 -1.83
N VAL A 108 -12.70 7.58 -1.28
CA VAL A 108 -13.03 6.22 -0.82
C VAL A 108 -13.09 5.24 -1.98
N ARG A 109 -13.65 5.64 -3.13
CA ARG A 109 -13.64 4.80 -4.34
C ARG A 109 -12.22 4.46 -4.81
N LYS A 110 -11.30 5.44 -4.82
CA LYS A 110 -9.90 5.22 -5.17
C LYS A 110 -9.23 4.28 -4.16
N MET A 111 -9.46 4.50 -2.87
CA MET A 111 -8.95 3.65 -1.80
C MET A 111 -9.44 2.20 -1.94
N MET A 112 -10.73 2.00 -2.23
CA MET A 112 -11.31 0.67 -2.40
C MET A 112 -10.80 -0.03 -3.67
N ARG A 113 -10.57 0.68 -4.76
CA ARG A 113 -9.96 0.11 -5.98
C ARG A 113 -8.62 -0.57 -5.68
N ILE A 114 -7.79 0.04 -4.80
CA ILE A 114 -6.50 -0.52 -4.40
C ILE A 114 -6.67 -1.67 -3.40
N ALA A 115 -7.65 -1.58 -2.48
CA ALA A 115 -7.85 -2.56 -1.41
C ALA A 115 -8.57 -3.83 -1.88
N ASP A 116 -9.62 -3.70 -2.70
CA ASP A 116 -10.54 -4.78 -3.07
C ASP A 116 -9.88 -6.04 -3.67
N PRO A 117 -8.81 -5.95 -4.48
CA PRO A 117 -8.16 -7.13 -5.02
C PRO A 117 -7.69 -8.12 -3.95
N PHE A 118 -7.22 -7.62 -2.79
CA PHE A 118 -6.85 -8.48 -1.65
C PHE A 118 -8.05 -9.25 -1.08
N PHE A 119 -9.20 -8.60 -0.95
CA PHE A 119 -10.43 -9.18 -0.41
C PHE A 119 -11.17 -10.09 -1.41
N ALA A 120 -10.84 -10.00 -2.69
CA ALA A 120 -11.40 -10.83 -3.76
C ALA A 120 -10.50 -12.01 -4.15
N ALA A 121 -9.22 -12.02 -3.76
CA ALA A 121 -8.24 -13.02 -4.15
C ALA A 121 -8.59 -14.42 -3.64
N GLN A 122 -8.47 -15.42 -4.52
CA GLN A 122 -8.72 -16.83 -4.20
C GLN A 122 -7.42 -17.63 -3.98
N THR A 123 -6.26 -16.97 -3.99
CA THR A 123 -4.98 -17.63 -3.73
C THR A 123 -4.97 -18.31 -2.37
N PRO A 124 -4.53 -19.58 -2.26
CA PRO A 124 -4.46 -20.28 -0.99
C PRO A 124 -3.39 -19.67 -0.10
N ILE A 125 -3.71 -19.46 1.17
CA ILE A 125 -2.80 -19.00 2.21
C ILE A 125 -2.69 -20.06 3.32
N SER A 126 -1.47 -20.41 3.71
CA SER A 126 -1.22 -21.23 4.88
C SER A 126 -1.08 -20.33 6.10
N ILE A 127 -1.95 -20.48 7.07
CA ILE A 127 -1.92 -19.77 8.34
C ILE A 127 -1.65 -20.77 9.48
N ARG A 128 -0.91 -20.32 10.49
CA ARG A 128 -0.70 -21.06 11.74
C ARG A 128 -1.32 -20.29 12.91
N PRO A 129 -2.64 -20.38 13.11
CA PRO A 129 -3.27 -19.74 14.25
C PRO A 129 -2.88 -20.50 15.51
N TRP A 130 -2.02 -19.91 16.35
CA TRP A 130 -1.67 -20.52 17.63
C TRP A 130 -2.88 -20.53 18.58
N PRO A 131 -3.18 -21.68 19.23
CA PRO A 131 -2.47 -22.97 19.29
C PRO A 131 -2.93 -24.03 18.25
N LEU A 132 -3.71 -23.66 17.25
CA LEU A 132 -4.32 -24.57 16.28
C LEU A 132 -3.32 -25.07 15.22
N GLN A 133 -3.67 -26.15 14.53
CA GLN A 133 -2.87 -26.70 13.45
C GLN A 133 -2.84 -25.76 12.22
N PRO A 134 -1.79 -25.84 11.38
CA PRO A 134 -1.74 -25.09 10.13
C PRO A 134 -2.95 -25.39 9.26
N THR A 135 -3.63 -24.35 8.83
CA THR A 135 -4.85 -24.46 8.01
C THR A 135 -4.63 -23.70 6.71
N ILE A 136 -5.10 -24.26 5.58
CA ILE A 136 -5.06 -23.61 4.29
C ILE A 136 -6.44 -23.02 4.01
N LEU A 137 -6.50 -21.71 3.80
CA LEU A 137 -7.73 -20.98 3.48
C LEU A 137 -7.56 -20.14 2.23
N PRO A 138 -8.63 -19.85 1.47
CA PRO A 138 -8.61 -18.81 0.44
C PRO A 138 -8.31 -17.44 1.07
N GLN A 139 -7.50 -16.63 0.40
CA GLN A 139 -7.13 -15.28 0.85
C GLN A 139 -8.35 -14.42 1.20
N SER A 140 -9.40 -14.46 0.36
CA SER A 140 -10.65 -13.71 0.56
C SER A 140 -11.37 -14.10 1.85
N LEU A 141 -11.42 -15.41 2.18
CA LEU A 141 -12.05 -15.89 3.40
C LEU A 141 -11.22 -15.48 4.64
N TYR A 142 -9.89 -15.63 4.56
CA TYR A 142 -8.98 -15.16 5.61
C TYR A 142 -9.17 -13.67 5.91
N ALA A 143 -9.21 -12.84 4.86
CA ALA A 143 -9.40 -11.40 4.99
C ALA A 143 -10.73 -11.04 5.65
N ARG A 144 -11.83 -11.68 5.22
CA ARG A 144 -13.18 -11.46 5.78
C ARG A 144 -13.26 -11.84 7.26
N ILE A 145 -12.76 -13.01 7.62
CA ILE A 145 -12.78 -13.49 9.02
C ILE A 145 -12.00 -12.53 9.92
N ASN A 146 -10.80 -12.09 9.48
CA ASN A 146 -9.98 -11.19 10.30
C ASN A 146 -10.62 -9.81 10.46
N VAL A 147 -11.14 -9.19 9.39
CA VAL A 147 -11.83 -7.89 9.50
C VAL A 147 -13.04 -7.99 10.41
N PHE A 148 -13.87 -9.03 10.25
CA PHE A 148 -15.03 -9.26 11.10
C PHE A 148 -14.62 -9.40 12.58
N PHE A 149 -13.63 -10.25 12.86
CA PHE A 149 -13.15 -10.48 14.22
C PHE A 149 -12.53 -9.22 14.85
N LEU A 150 -11.72 -8.46 14.07
CA LEU A 150 -11.08 -7.25 14.57
C LEU A 150 -12.07 -6.13 14.89
N ILE A 151 -13.15 -6.01 14.12
CA ILE A 151 -14.21 -5.04 14.45
C ILE A 151 -14.99 -5.52 15.65
N LEU A 152 -15.32 -6.80 15.74
CA LEU A 152 -16.05 -7.36 16.88
C LEU A 152 -15.29 -7.18 18.20
N ILE A 153 -13.97 -7.48 18.22
CA ILE A 153 -13.14 -7.29 19.42
C ILE A 153 -12.99 -5.80 19.77
N ASN A 154 -12.94 -4.91 18.78
CA ASN A 154 -12.92 -3.46 18.98
C ASN A 154 -14.24 -2.97 19.61
N GLN A 155 -15.40 -3.43 19.12
CA GLN A 155 -16.70 -3.12 19.71
C GLN A 155 -16.80 -3.67 21.15
N PHE A 156 -16.27 -4.87 21.39
CA PHE A 156 -16.20 -5.44 22.72
C PHE A 156 -15.36 -4.59 23.68
N GLN A 157 -14.24 -4.02 23.22
CA GLN A 157 -13.43 -3.08 24.03
C GLN A 157 -14.18 -1.79 24.34
N VAL A 158 -14.98 -1.27 23.40
CA VAL A 158 -15.86 -0.12 23.66
C VAL A 158 -16.88 -0.47 24.75
N ALA A 159 -17.49 -1.66 24.70
CA ALA A 159 -18.41 -2.13 25.75
C ALA A 159 -17.73 -2.26 27.12
N ILE A 160 -16.48 -2.74 27.15
CA ILE A 160 -15.66 -2.76 28.39
C ILE A 160 -15.44 -1.32 28.89
N GLY A 161 -15.11 -0.37 28.00
CA GLY A 161 -14.93 1.05 28.36
C GLY A 161 -16.18 1.64 28.99
N LEU A 162 -17.37 1.34 28.44
CA LEU A 162 -18.65 1.73 29.04
C LEU A 162 -18.82 1.11 30.44
N ARG A 163 -18.47 -0.14 30.62
CA ARG A 163 -18.58 -0.79 31.93
C ARG A 163 -17.61 -0.18 32.94
N PHE A 164 -16.42 0.24 32.52
CA PHE A 164 -15.50 1.00 33.37
C PHE A 164 -16.10 2.34 33.82
N ASN A 165 -16.86 3.02 32.95
CA ASN A 165 -17.55 4.25 33.33
C ASN A 165 -18.63 4.03 34.39
N PHE A 166 -19.40 2.94 34.32
CA PHE A 166 -20.33 2.56 35.40
C PHE A 166 -19.59 2.10 36.67
N PHE A 167 -18.49 1.37 36.54
CA PHE A 167 -17.65 1.02 37.69
C PHE A 167 -17.17 2.30 38.42
N GLN A 168 -16.73 3.34 37.70
CA GLN A 168 -16.30 4.59 38.35
C GLN A 168 -17.41 5.24 39.17
N ARG A 169 -18.66 5.17 38.72
CA ARG A 169 -19.82 5.63 39.48
C ARG A 169 -19.97 4.85 40.78
N ASP A 170 -20.03 3.53 40.70
CA ASP A 170 -20.31 2.66 41.82
C ASP A 170 -19.16 2.63 42.85
N PHE A 171 -17.94 2.69 42.34
CA PHE A 171 -16.71 2.80 43.13
C PHE A 171 -16.62 4.17 43.84
N GLY A 172 -16.97 5.27 43.12
CA GLY A 172 -17.04 6.61 43.70
C GLY A 172 -18.02 6.69 44.88
N ASN A 173 -19.22 6.09 44.72
CA ASN A 173 -20.21 6.02 45.78
C ASN A 173 -19.74 5.17 46.97
N ALA A 174 -19.02 4.08 46.71
CA ALA A 174 -18.46 3.23 47.76
C ALA A 174 -17.36 3.88 48.61
N ILE A 175 -16.69 4.90 48.08
CA ILE A 175 -15.63 5.68 48.80
C ILE A 175 -16.21 6.85 49.58
N GLN A 176 -17.37 7.37 49.16
CA GLN A 176 -17.95 8.62 49.70
C GLN A 176 -18.22 8.58 51.21
N VAL A 177 -18.63 7.46 51.74
CA VAL A 177 -18.99 7.30 53.14
C VAL A 177 -18.11 6.25 53.82
N ALA A 178 -17.47 6.64 54.94
CA ALA A 178 -16.56 5.78 55.70
C ALA A 178 -17.30 4.90 56.76
N ASP A 179 -18.12 3.97 56.30
CA ASP A 179 -18.79 2.99 57.17
C ASP A 179 -18.48 1.55 56.70
N GLU A 180 -18.96 0.54 57.49
CA GLU A 180 -18.62 -0.84 57.25
C GLU A 180 -19.32 -1.42 55.99
N ALA A 181 -20.52 -0.91 55.67
CA ALA A 181 -21.25 -1.30 54.46
C ALA A 181 -20.57 -0.78 53.21
N HIS A 182 -20.11 0.48 53.19
CA HIS A 182 -19.35 1.05 52.09
C HIS A 182 -17.97 0.41 51.94
N ARG A 183 -17.32 -0.02 53.04
CA ARG A 183 -16.07 -0.78 52.99
C ARG A 183 -16.27 -2.14 52.29
N ALA A 184 -17.36 -2.82 52.55
CA ALA A 184 -17.68 -4.06 51.85
C ALA A 184 -17.96 -3.82 50.35
N ALA A 185 -18.72 -2.79 50.02
CA ALA A 185 -18.98 -2.36 48.63
C ALA A 185 -17.70 -1.97 47.90
N PHE A 186 -16.76 -1.24 48.54
CA PHE A 186 -15.45 -0.91 47.98
C PHE A 186 -14.66 -2.16 47.57
N TRP A 187 -14.52 -3.15 48.46
CA TRP A 187 -13.79 -4.37 48.14
C TRP A 187 -14.50 -5.21 47.07
N TYR A 188 -15.83 -5.23 47.06
CA TYR A 188 -16.61 -5.88 46.01
C TYR A 188 -16.33 -5.23 44.64
N GLN A 189 -16.44 -3.90 44.55
CA GLN A 189 -16.18 -3.18 43.29
C GLN A 189 -14.74 -3.40 42.81
N LEU A 190 -13.76 -3.39 43.72
CA LEU A 190 -12.36 -3.57 43.35
C LEU A 190 -12.04 -4.99 42.90
N MET A 191 -12.41 -6.00 43.70
CA MET A 191 -11.97 -7.39 43.49
C MET A 191 -12.88 -8.16 42.54
N VAL A 192 -14.19 -7.91 42.60
CA VAL A 192 -15.18 -8.70 41.85
C VAL A 192 -15.53 -8.02 40.52
N VAL A 193 -15.48 -6.68 40.45
CA VAL A 193 -15.82 -5.95 39.20
C VAL A 193 -14.55 -5.52 38.46
N PHE A 194 -13.67 -4.71 39.09
CA PHE A 194 -12.54 -4.12 38.43
C PHE A 194 -11.49 -5.14 37.94
N VAL A 195 -11.04 -6.04 38.86
CA VAL A 195 -9.94 -6.97 38.51
C VAL A 195 -10.32 -7.91 37.36
N PRO A 196 -11.50 -8.54 37.31
CA PRO A 196 -11.91 -9.34 36.16
C PRO A 196 -12.05 -8.49 34.88
N LEU A 197 -12.70 -7.32 34.98
CA LEU A 197 -12.92 -6.42 33.85
C LEU A 197 -11.60 -5.94 33.23
N ALA A 198 -10.64 -5.52 34.07
CA ALA A 198 -9.31 -5.13 33.65
C ALA A 198 -8.54 -6.30 33.01
N THR A 199 -8.65 -7.51 33.59
CA THR A 199 -8.02 -8.70 33.02
C THR A 199 -8.57 -9.01 31.63
N ILE A 200 -9.91 -8.98 31.47
CA ILE A 200 -10.56 -9.19 30.16
C ILE A 200 -10.14 -8.13 29.16
N ALA A 201 -10.07 -6.85 29.58
CA ALA A 201 -9.61 -5.75 28.71
C ALA A 201 -8.17 -5.96 28.21
N ILE A 202 -7.26 -6.35 29.13
CA ILE A 202 -5.86 -6.62 28.79
C ILE A 202 -5.76 -7.80 27.81
N VAL A 203 -6.43 -8.91 28.09
CA VAL A 203 -6.43 -10.10 27.22
C VAL A 203 -7.00 -9.76 25.84
N ALA A 204 -8.13 -9.04 25.78
CA ALA A 204 -8.73 -8.59 24.54
C ALA A 204 -7.76 -7.69 23.72
N GLY A 205 -7.08 -6.76 24.38
CA GLY A 205 -6.08 -5.89 23.73
C GLY A 205 -4.88 -6.65 23.16
N ILE A 206 -4.39 -7.67 23.90
CA ILE A 206 -3.30 -8.53 23.43
C ILE A 206 -3.73 -9.35 22.21
N ILE A 207 -4.93 -9.93 22.24
CA ILE A 207 -5.48 -10.70 21.12
C ILE A 207 -5.68 -9.80 19.90
N GLU A 208 -6.27 -8.63 20.09
CA GLU A 208 -6.45 -7.64 19.00
C GLU A 208 -5.12 -7.28 18.35
N PHE A 209 -4.12 -6.90 19.16
CA PHE A 209 -2.79 -6.55 18.67
C PHE A 209 -2.16 -7.67 17.85
N TYR A 210 -2.21 -8.91 18.36
CA TYR A 210 -1.63 -10.07 17.68
C TYR A 210 -2.32 -10.36 16.34
N VAL A 211 -3.65 -10.41 16.33
CA VAL A 211 -4.43 -10.69 15.11
C VAL A 211 -4.27 -9.57 14.09
N ALA A 212 -4.35 -8.32 14.54
CA ALA A 212 -4.17 -7.14 13.68
C ALA A 212 -2.79 -7.09 13.03
N SER A 213 -1.73 -7.34 13.82
CA SER A 213 -0.35 -7.32 13.31
C SER A 213 -0.13 -8.39 12.23
N ASN A 214 -0.62 -9.60 12.46
CA ASN A 214 -0.53 -10.68 11.48
C ASN A 214 -1.38 -10.39 10.22
N PHE A 215 -2.57 -9.85 10.38
CA PHE A 215 -3.45 -9.47 9.28
C PHE A 215 -2.81 -8.40 8.38
N VAL A 216 -2.30 -7.32 8.98
CA VAL A 216 -1.60 -6.24 8.27
C VAL A 216 -0.36 -6.74 7.54
N LEU A 217 0.44 -7.61 8.19
CA LEU A 217 1.63 -8.22 7.59
C LEU A 217 1.29 -9.08 6.35
N GLN A 218 0.26 -9.92 6.44
CA GLN A 218 -0.19 -10.75 5.33
C GLN A 218 -0.78 -9.91 4.19
N TRP A 219 -1.53 -8.88 4.51
CA TRP A 219 -2.05 -7.95 3.51
C TRP A 219 -0.92 -7.24 2.76
N ARG A 220 0.08 -6.74 3.50
CA ARG A 220 1.28 -6.11 2.91
C ARG A 220 2.04 -7.09 2.04
N ARG A 221 2.26 -8.34 2.49
CA ARG A 221 2.94 -9.37 1.70
C ARG A 221 2.24 -9.61 0.38
N TRP A 222 0.91 -9.77 0.41
CA TRP A 222 0.12 -10.02 -0.80
C TRP A 222 0.19 -8.83 -1.77
N MET A 223 -0.05 -7.61 -1.28
CA MET A 223 0.00 -6.41 -2.13
C MET A 223 1.38 -6.18 -2.75
N THR A 224 2.44 -6.33 -1.95
CA THR A 224 3.82 -6.20 -2.45
C THR A 224 4.08 -7.20 -3.57
N ALA A 225 3.70 -8.47 -3.39
CA ALA A 225 3.84 -9.50 -4.43
C ALA A 225 2.99 -9.18 -5.67
N ALA A 226 1.76 -8.71 -5.50
CA ALA A 226 0.86 -8.34 -6.61
C ALA A 226 1.42 -7.17 -7.44
N PHE A 227 1.86 -6.08 -6.79
CA PHE A 227 2.45 -4.94 -7.48
C PHE A 227 3.79 -5.28 -8.13
N THR A 228 4.66 -6.05 -7.44
CA THR A 228 5.94 -6.50 -8.02
C THR A 228 5.73 -7.36 -9.26
N SER A 229 4.80 -8.33 -9.20
CA SER A 229 4.47 -9.16 -10.35
C SER A 229 3.91 -8.34 -11.51
N ARG A 230 2.98 -7.42 -11.23
CA ARG A 230 2.38 -6.56 -12.26
C ARG A 230 3.39 -5.61 -12.90
N TRP A 231 4.37 -5.14 -12.13
CA TRP A 231 5.44 -4.28 -12.62
C TRP A 231 6.47 -5.02 -13.47
N LEU A 232 6.82 -6.28 -13.13
CA LEU A 232 7.84 -7.04 -13.85
C LEU A 232 7.27 -7.81 -15.05
N LEU A 233 6.06 -8.37 -14.95
CA LEU A 233 5.45 -9.17 -16.00
C LEU A 233 5.23 -8.37 -17.29
N HIS A 234 5.36 -9.04 -18.44
CA HIS A 234 5.19 -8.48 -19.79
C HIS A 234 6.10 -7.26 -20.06
N SER A 235 7.28 -7.23 -19.41
CA SER A 235 8.26 -6.12 -19.53
C SER A 235 7.68 -4.75 -19.17
N MET A 236 6.69 -4.70 -18.28
CA MET A 236 6.00 -3.48 -17.90
C MET A 236 6.94 -2.43 -17.31
N HIS A 237 7.94 -2.86 -16.51
CA HIS A 237 9.00 -2.00 -15.97
C HIS A 237 9.75 -1.22 -17.07
N TYR A 238 10.04 -1.89 -18.19
CA TYR A 238 10.70 -1.27 -19.33
C TYR A 238 9.74 -0.34 -20.12
N LYS A 239 8.51 -0.78 -20.36
CA LYS A 239 7.49 0.01 -21.06
C LYS A 239 7.16 1.33 -20.34
N LEU A 240 7.14 1.31 -19.00
CA LEU A 240 6.96 2.52 -18.21
C LEU A 240 8.18 3.44 -18.27
N ALA A 241 9.40 2.89 -18.31
CA ALA A 241 10.62 3.67 -18.42
C ALA A 241 10.79 4.36 -19.79
N LEU A 242 10.19 3.82 -20.85
CA LEU A 242 10.22 4.43 -22.19
C LEU A 242 9.32 5.67 -22.32
N LYS A 243 8.35 5.86 -21.43
CA LYS A 243 7.45 7.01 -21.46
C LYS A 243 8.09 8.19 -20.73
N THR A 244 8.02 9.34 -21.36
CA THR A 244 8.54 10.63 -20.83
C THR A 244 7.75 11.11 -19.62
N ASP A 245 6.54 10.59 -19.41
CA ASP A 245 5.73 10.81 -18.21
C ASP A 245 6.33 9.98 -17.07
N ASN A 246 7.25 10.61 -16.37
CA ASN A 246 8.02 10.06 -15.26
C ASN A 246 7.11 9.34 -14.26
N THR A 247 6.98 8.02 -14.41
CA THR A 247 6.35 7.19 -13.38
C THR A 247 7.31 7.17 -12.21
N ASP A 248 7.08 8.10 -11.32
CA ASP A 248 7.88 8.44 -10.17
C ASP A 248 8.15 7.20 -9.30
N ASN A 249 9.38 6.73 -9.27
CA ASN A 249 9.94 5.76 -8.32
C ASN A 249 9.09 4.51 -8.02
N PRO A 250 8.94 3.53 -8.93
CA PRO A 250 8.18 2.30 -8.69
C PRO A 250 8.65 1.51 -7.48
N ASP A 251 9.94 1.54 -7.18
CA ASP A 251 10.58 0.94 -6.01
C ASP A 251 10.01 1.50 -4.70
N GLN A 252 9.84 2.82 -4.62
CA GLN A 252 9.24 3.49 -3.47
C GLN A 252 7.75 3.17 -3.34
N ARG A 253 7.02 3.09 -4.47
CA ARG A 253 5.59 2.71 -4.47
C ARG A 253 5.38 1.33 -3.87
N ILE A 254 6.20 0.35 -4.30
CA ILE A 254 6.11 -1.04 -3.85
C ILE A 254 6.62 -1.21 -2.41
N SER A 255 7.78 -0.60 -2.07
CA SER A 255 8.43 -0.81 -0.78
C SER A 255 7.80 -0.02 0.37
N GLN A 256 7.37 1.23 0.12
CA GLN A 256 6.92 2.16 1.16
C GLN A 256 5.42 2.47 1.07
N ASP A 257 4.91 2.87 -0.11
CA ASP A 257 3.53 3.34 -0.23
C ASP A 257 2.50 2.24 0.03
N VAL A 258 2.78 0.98 -0.34
CA VAL A 258 1.94 -0.18 0.01
C VAL A 258 1.82 -0.31 1.54
N GLY A 259 2.94 -0.19 2.27
CA GLY A 259 2.92 -0.24 3.73
C GLY A 259 2.16 0.94 4.33
N SER A 260 2.40 2.14 3.82
CA SER A 260 1.72 3.38 4.26
C SER A 260 0.22 3.34 3.97
N PHE A 261 -0.19 2.75 2.86
CA PHE A 261 -1.61 2.56 2.52
C PHE A 261 -2.33 1.65 3.52
N ILE A 262 -1.72 0.55 3.94
CA ILE A 262 -2.38 -0.42 4.82
C ILE A 262 -2.43 0.07 6.27
N ASN A 263 -1.30 0.52 6.81
CA ASN A 263 -1.13 0.80 8.24
C ASN A 263 -0.60 2.22 8.57
N GLY A 264 -0.36 3.05 7.55
CA GLY A 264 0.32 4.34 7.71
C GLY A 264 1.85 4.21 7.73
N SER A 265 2.55 5.34 7.78
CA SER A 265 4.01 5.42 7.67
C SER A 265 4.81 4.91 8.88
N GLY A 266 4.19 4.20 9.83
CA GLY A 266 4.85 3.63 11.02
C GLY A 266 5.04 2.12 10.97
N THR A 267 5.88 1.61 11.86
CA THR A 267 6.24 0.19 11.93
C THR A 267 5.31 -0.66 12.79
N GLY A 268 4.36 -0.05 13.53
CA GLY A 268 3.46 -0.76 14.44
C GLY A 268 1.98 -0.52 14.15
N VAL A 269 1.12 -1.50 14.51
CA VAL A 269 -0.33 -1.42 14.31
C VAL A 269 -0.97 -0.26 15.07
N ASN A 270 -0.38 0.17 16.19
CA ASN A 270 -0.85 1.27 17.04
C ASN A 270 -0.03 2.56 16.88
N SER A 271 0.66 2.74 15.78
CA SER A 271 1.64 3.83 15.59
C SER A 271 1.03 5.23 15.40
N GLY A 272 -0.21 5.47 15.68
CA GLY A 272 -0.83 6.80 15.52
C GLY A 272 -0.96 7.29 14.07
N ASN A 273 -0.43 6.55 13.11
CA ASN A 273 -0.45 6.86 11.70
C ASN A 273 -1.76 6.39 11.05
N VAL A 274 -2.12 7.03 9.94
CA VAL A 274 -3.37 6.75 9.23
C VAL A 274 -3.08 5.87 8.03
N GLY A 275 -3.58 4.63 8.06
CA GLY A 275 -3.69 3.71 6.94
C GLY A 275 -5.12 3.17 6.88
N ILE A 276 -5.49 2.45 5.84
CA ILE A 276 -6.87 1.95 5.66
C ILE A 276 -7.34 1.13 6.86
N TYR A 277 -6.49 0.25 7.39
CA TYR A 277 -6.81 -0.59 8.55
C TYR A 277 -7.03 0.27 9.81
N ASN A 278 -5.99 1.00 10.23
CA ASN A 278 -6.04 1.79 11.47
C ASN A 278 -7.15 2.84 11.44
N TYR A 279 -7.32 3.52 10.31
CA TYR A 279 -8.33 4.55 10.16
C TYR A 279 -9.74 3.98 10.27
N THR A 280 -10.01 2.84 9.61
CA THR A 280 -11.33 2.19 9.64
C THR A 280 -11.70 1.74 11.05
N ILE A 281 -10.81 1.03 11.75
CA ILE A 281 -11.06 0.53 13.11
C ILE A 281 -11.25 1.69 14.08
N GLN A 282 -10.38 2.70 14.03
CA GLN A 282 -10.45 3.86 14.93
C GLN A 282 -11.67 4.76 14.65
N LEU A 283 -12.08 4.90 13.38
CA LEU A 283 -13.28 5.64 13.01
C LEU A 283 -14.54 4.96 13.59
N ILE A 284 -14.64 3.62 13.45
CA ILE A 284 -15.75 2.84 14.02
C ILE A 284 -15.75 2.99 15.54
N SER A 285 -14.59 2.80 16.19
CA SER A 285 -14.44 2.95 17.64
C SER A 285 -14.85 4.34 18.13
N SER A 286 -14.34 5.40 17.47
CA SER A 286 -14.67 6.79 17.84
C SER A 286 -16.13 7.10 17.65
N ALA A 287 -16.75 6.65 16.57
CA ALA A 287 -18.17 6.84 16.33
C ALA A 287 -19.04 6.09 17.36
N THR A 288 -18.68 4.85 17.71
CA THR A 288 -19.39 4.07 18.73
C THR A 288 -19.22 4.69 20.12
N ASN A 289 -18.01 5.13 20.48
CA ASN A 289 -17.74 5.84 21.73
C ASN A 289 -18.53 7.15 21.80
N LEU A 290 -18.53 7.94 20.72
CA LEU A 290 -19.28 9.20 20.66
C LEU A 290 -20.77 8.98 20.96
N VAL A 291 -21.40 8.02 20.29
CA VAL A 291 -22.84 7.73 20.49
C VAL A 291 -23.09 7.24 21.92
N SER A 292 -22.33 6.25 22.37
CA SER A 292 -22.55 5.58 23.67
C SER A 292 -22.34 6.52 24.85
N PHE A 293 -21.20 7.24 24.86
CA PHE A 293 -20.92 8.18 25.98
C PHE A 293 -21.75 9.46 25.91
N SER A 294 -22.18 9.89 24.71
CA SER A 294 -23.14 11.01 24.59
C SER A 294 -24.47 10.68 25.23
N ILE A 295 -24.94 9.45 25.12
CA ILE A 295 -26.20 9.01 25.76
C ILE A 295 -26.06 8.98 27.29
N ILE A 296 -24.93 8.47 27.81
CA ILE A 296 -24.64 8.51 29.24
C ILE A 296 -24.60 9.96 29.74
N LEU A 297 -23.86 10.82 29.05
CA LEU A 297 -23.72 12.23 29.41
C LEU A 297 -25.05 12.98 29.37
N TRP A 298 -25.87 12.68 28.36
CA TRP A 298 -27.23 13.22 28.24
C TRP A 298 -28.14 12.76 29.40
N GLY A 299 -28.09 11.47 29.76
CA GLY A 299 -28.85 10.89 30.87
C GLY A 299 -28.47 11.51 32.21
N ILE A 300 -27.16 11.66 32.50
CA ILE A 300 -26.66 12.32 33.70
C ILE A 300 -27.14 13.80 33.72
N SER A 301 -27.03 14.49 32.59
CA SER A 301 -27.42 15.90 32.46
C SER A 301 -28.91 16.15 32.67
N ASN A 302 -29.77 15.26 32.19
CA ASN A 302 -31.22 15.37 32.38
C ASN A 302 -31.67 15.28 33.85
N ALA A 303 -30.90 14.60 34.70
CA ALA A 303 -31.14 14.56 36.15
C ALA A 303 -30.85 15.91 36.83
N MET A 304 -30.05 16.76 36.22
CA MET A 304 -29.54 18.01 36.79
C MET A 304 -30.40 19.24 36.51
N ARG A 305 -31.55 19.15 35.88
CA ARG A 305 -32.55 20.18 35.54
C ARG A 305 -32.28 21.60 36.08
N ALA A 306 -31.24 22.27 35.55
CA ALA A 306 -30.90 23.61 35.97
C ALA A 306 -31.29 24.62 34.90
N PRO A 307 -31.98 25.70 35.21
CA PRO A 307 -32.19 26.79 34.30
C PRO A 307 -30.85 27.54 34.12
N ILE A 308 -30.24 27.43 32.95
CA ILE A 308 -29.09 28.28 32.54
C ILE A 308 -29.74 29.51 31.88
N PHE A 309 -29.53 30.69 32.46
CA PHE A 309 -30.19 31.95 32.04
C PHE A 309 -31.73 31.85 31.98
N GLY A 310 -32.34 31.07 32.88
CA GLY A 310 -33.80 30.93 32.95
C GLY A 310 -34.42 29.93 31.95
N VAL A 311 -33.61 29.23 31.16
CA VAL A 311 -34.04 28.21 30.20
C VAL A 311 -33.51 26.85 30.62
N GLU A 312 -34.34 25.83 30.73
CA GLU A 312 -33.92 24.43 30.93
C GLU A 312 -33.43 23.87 29.60
N ILE A 313 -32.12 23.60 29.52
CA ILE A 313 -31.47 22.97 28.34
C ILE A 313 -31.33 21.48 28.60
N PRO A 314 -32.11 20.59 27.94
CA PRO A 314 -31.97 19.18 28.09
C PRO A 314 -30.59 18.72 27.58
N GLY A 315 -29.91 17.88 28.34
CA GLY A 315 -28.57 17.39 27.92
C GLY A 315 -27.46 18.45 27.94
N PHE A 316 -27.59 19.52 28.78
CA PHE A 316 -26.69 20.68 28.70
C PHE A 316 -25.20 20.32 28.77
N LEU A 317 -24.80 19.31 29.55
CA LEU A 317 -23.40 18.87 29.66
C LEU A 317 -22.88 18.28 28.35
N PHE A 318 -23.72 17.62 27.58
CA PHE A 318 -23.41 17.19 26.23
C PHE A 318 -23.14 18.38 25.29
N TRP A 319 -23.99 19.43 25.36
CA TRP A 319 -23.80 20.63 24.54
C TRP A 319 -22.53 21.40 24.93
N VAL A 320 -22.17 21.40 26.22
CA VAL A 320 -20.88 21.93 26.69
C VAL A 320 -19.73 21.17 26.08
N ALA A 321 -19.77 19.83 26.04
CA ALA A 321 -18.75 19.00 25.39
C ALA A 321 -18.65 19.29 23.89
N VAL A 322 -19.78 19.39 23.18
CA VAL A 322 -19.84 19.71 21.76
C VAL A 322 -19.24 21.09 21.47
N LEU A 323 -19.64 22.13 22.23
CA LEU A 323 -19.10 23.47 22.05
C LEU A 323 -17.61 23.53 22.34
N TYR A 324 -17.16 22.87 23.40
CA TYR A 324 -15.76 22.80 23.79
C TYR A 324 -14.91 22.13 22.69
N ALA A 325 -15.35 21.00 22.17
CA ALA A 325 -14.68 20.30 21.08
C ALA A 325 -14.72 21.12 19.76
N ALA A 326 -15.82 21.79 19.46
CA ALA A 326 -15.93 22.62 18.25
C ALA A 326 -14.95 23.82 18.29
N VAL A 327 -14.84 24.50 19.44
CA VAL A 327 -13.88 25.60 19.65
C VAL A 327 -12.45 25.08 19.51
N ALA A 328 -12.13 23.95 20.14
CA ALA A 328 -10.81 23.33 20.04
C ALA A 328 -10.46 22.95 18.60
N THR A 329 -11.42 22.31 17.89
CA THR A 329 -11.25 21.95 16.48
C THR A 329 -10.97 23.18 15.63
N GLY A 330 -11.72 24.27 15.81
CA GLY A 330 -11.53 25.52 15.09
C GLY A 330 -10.11 26.11 15.32
N ILE A 331 -9.66 26.20 16.58
CA ILE A 331 -8.35 26.75 16.92
C ILE A 331 -7.22 25.84 16.40
N THR A 332 -7.34 24.53 16.59
CA THR A 332 -6.35 23.55 16.09
C THR A 332 -6.20 23.66 14.57
N GLN A 333 -7.34 23.81 13.85
CA GLN A 333 -7.33 23.98 12.39
C GLN A 333 -6.65 25.30 11.97
N LEU A 334 -6.91 26.39 12.68
CA LEU A 334 -6.25 27.67 12.42
C LEU A 334 -4.73 27.60 12.58
N ILE A 335 -4.25 26.97 13.65
CA ILE A 335 -2.82 26.80 13.92
C ILE A 335 -2.21 25.80 12.94
N GLY A 336 -2.87 24.64 12.73
CA GLY A 336 -2.32 23.48 12.04
C GLY A 336 -2.37 23.55 10.52
N ARG A 337 -3.17 24.42 9.90
CA ARG A 337 -3.42 24.47 8.44
C ARG A 337 -2.16 24.58 7.58
N SER A 338 -1.08 25.14 8.12
CA SER A 338 0.19 25.28 7.41
C SER A 338 1.06 24.01 7.46
N LEU A 339 0.82 23.09 8.41
CA LEU A 339 1.66 21.90 8.63
C LEU A 339 1.65 20.96 7.43
N SER A 340 0.51 20.72 6.80
CA SER A 340 0.41 19.83 5.64
C SER A 340 1.35 20.29 4.50
N ARG A 341 1.36 21.58 4.17
CA ARG A 341 2.28 22.14 3.17
C ARG A 341 3.74 22.05 3.58
N LEU A 342 4.02 22.27 4.87
CA LEU A 342 5.39 22.18 5.40
C LEU A 342 5.92 20.75 5.40
N TYR A 343 5.10 19.75 5.74
CA TYR A 343 5.49 18.34 5.65
C TYR A 343 5.73 17.89 4.21
N PHE A 344 4.87 18.32 3.28
CA PHE A 344 5.10 18.04 1.86
C PHE A 344 6.45 18.64 1.39
N ARG A 345 6.74 19.89 1.79
CA ARG A 345 8.03 20.53 1.48
C ARG A 345 9.20 19.80 2.15
N GLN A 346 9.04 19.36 3.40
CA GLN A 346 10.06 18.57 4.11
C GLN A 346 10.42 17.31 3.32
N GLN A 347 9.42 16.54 2.89
CA GLN A 347 9.67 15.32 2.09
C GLN A 347 10.44 15.63 0.80
N ALA A 348 10.10 16.72 0.11
CA ALA A 348 10.78 17.12 -1.12
C ALA A 348 12.26 17.51 -0.87
N VAL A 349 12.53 18.34 0.15
CA VAL A 349 13.91 18.78 0.45
C VAL A 349 14.77 17.64 1.01
N GLU A 350 14.20 16.72 1.81
CA GLU A 350 14.90 15.51 2.27
C GLU A 350 15.19 14.53 1.12
N ALA A 351 14.29 14.41 0.15
CA ALA A 351 14.52 13.60 -1.04
C ALA A 351 15.67 14.17 -1.88
N ASN A 352 15.73 15.50 -2.08
CA ASN A 352 16.82 16.16 -2.78
C ASN A 352 18.17 15.94 -2.07
N PHE A 353 18.22 16.11 -0.75
CA PHE A 353 19.44 15.88 0.03
C PHE A 353 19.90 14.41 -0.08
N ARG A 354 18.98 13.47 0.02
CA ARG A 354 19.30 12.03 -0.15
C ARG A 354 19.81 11.71 -1.54
N PHE A 355 19.23 12.33 -2.56
CA PHE A 355 19.66 12.18 -3.94
C PHE A 355 21.10 12.70 -4.12
N ASP A 356 21.43 13.86 -3.58
CA ASP A 356 22.80 14.42 -3.64
C ASP A 356 23.82 13.50 -2.93
N LEU A 357 23.49 12.96 -1.74
CA LEU A 357 24.35 12.00 -1.06
C LEU A 357 24.53 10.68 -1.84
N ALA A 358 23.46 10.19 -2.47
CA ALA A 358 23.53 9.00 -3.31
C ALA A 358 24.44 9.24 -4.52
N ARG A 359 24.38 10.43 -5.12
CA ARG A 359 25.24 10.82 -6.23
C ARG A 359 26.72 10.91 -5.81
N ILE A 360 27.02 11.47 -4.64
CA ILE A 360 28.39 11.49 -4.10
C ILE A 360 28.91 10.06 -3.93
N ARG A 361 28.11 9.14 -3.44
CA ARG A 361 28.47 7.71 -3.31
C ARG A 361 28.72 7.04 -4.67
N GLU A 362 27.88 7.31 -5.65
CA GLU A 362 28.01 6.75 -7.00
C GLU A 362 29.29 7.21 -7.72
N TYR A 363 29.65 8.50 -7.54
CA TYR A 363 30.82 9.11 -8.19
C TYR A 363 32.02 9.32 -7.23
N SER A 364 32.10 8.52 -6.17
CA SER A 364 33.11 8.68 -5.11
C SER A 364 34.56 8.66 -5.63
N GLU A 365 34.89 7.78 -6.58
CA GLU A 365 36.22 7.70 -7.18
C GLU A 365 36.55 8.98 -8.00
N GLN A 366 35.59 9.44 -8.81
CA GLN A 366 35.77 10.63 -9.66
C GLN A 366 35.93 11.89 -8.80
N ILE A 367 35.16 12.02 -7.72
CA ILE A 367 35.26 13.12 -6.78
C ILE A 367 36.65 13.10 -6.10
N ALA A 368 37.12 11.94 -5.65
CA ALA A 368 38.42 11.79 -5.02
C ALA A 368 39.58 12.09 -6.02
N LEU A 369 39.47 11.61 -7.28
CA LEU A 369 40.45 11.90 -8.33
C LEU A 369 40.55 13.38 -8.65
N LEU A 370 39.42 14.11 -8.60
CA LEU A 370 39.33 15.54 -8.84
C LEU A 370 39.65 16.38 -7.59
N LYS A 371 39.85 15.75 -6.41
CA LYS A 371 39.99 16.41 -5.09
C LYS A 371 38.85 17.39 -4.81
N GLY A 372 37.62 16.95 -5.10
CA GLY A 372 36.42 17.76 -5.07
C GLY A 372 35.69 17.76 -3.73
N GLU A 373 36.24 17.15 -2.67
CA GLU A 373 35.58 16.90 -1.38
C GLU A 373 35.07 18.19 -0.73
N ASP A 374 35.89 19.24 -0.70
CA ASP A 374 35.51 20.51 -0.06
C ASP A 374 34.30 21.14 -0.76
N ARG A 375 34.24 21.03 -2.10
CA ARG A 375 33.12 21.57 -2.87
C ARG A 375 31.84 20.77 -2.67
N GLU A 376 31.95 19.46 -2.56
CA GLU A 376 30.78 18.61 -2.27
C GLU A 376 30.28 18.80 -0.83
N ILE A 377 31.17 19.04 0.15
CA ILE A 377 30.79 19.41 1.53
C ILE A 377 30.02 20.73 1.55
N GLU A 378 30.50 21.77 0.88
CA GLU A 378 29.82 23.07 0.77
C GLU A 378 28.42 22.92 0.13
N ARG A 379 28.35 22.16 -0.95
CA ARG A 379 27.10 21.91 -1.67
C ARG A 379 26.10 21.13 -0.81
N ALA A 380 26.53 20.02 -0.19
CA ALA A 380 25.70 19.22 0.68
C ALA A 380 25.20 20.04 1.89
N GLY A 381 26.07 20.92 2.46
CA GLY A 381 25.70 21.87 3.50
C GLY A 381 24.60 22.84 3.06
N THR A 382 24.71 23.41 1.87
CA THR A 382 23.69 24.31 1.30
C THR A 382 22.33 23.63 1.12
N VAL A 383 22.32 22.40 0.61
CA VAL A 383 21.09 21.61 0.44
C VAL A 383 20.49 21.24 1.80
N PHE A 384 21.33 20.86 2.77
CA PHE A 384 20.88 20.55 4.12
C PHE A 384 20.32 21.77 4.85
N ASP A 385 20.84 22.97 4.62
CA ASP A 385 20.31 24.21 5.17
C ASP A 385 18.84 24.46 4.78
N GLU A 386 18.41 24.00 3.61
CA GLU A 386 17.00 24.08 3.22
C GLU A 386 16.14 23.08 4.03
N VAL A 387 16.65 21.88 4.29
CA VAL A 387 16.04 20.89 5.19
C VAL A 387 15.91 21.49 6.59
N PHE A 388 17.01 22.04 7.13
CA PHE A 388 17.05 22.65 8.48
C PHE A 388 16.04 23.80 8.61
N ARG A 389 15.98 24.72 7.65
CA ARG A 389 15.02 25.83 7.64
C ARG A 389 13.58 25.36 7.59
N THR A 390 13.31 24.31 6.82
CA THR A 390 11.96 23.73 6.72
C THR A 390 11.53 23.05 8.02
N ILE A 391 12.40 22.23 8.61
CA ILE A 391 12.14 21.57 9.91
C ILE A 391 11.94 22.61 11.01
N ARG A 392 12.75 23.67 11.05
CA ARG A 392 12.61 24.77 12.05
C ARG A 392 11.25 25.46 11.97
N ARG A 393 10.69 25.64 10.76
CA ARG A 393 9.33 26.17 10.59
C ARG A 393 8.28 25.20 11.11
N ILE A 394 8.45 23.90 10.85
CA ILE A 394 7.57 22.85 11.37
C ILE A 394 7.59 22.86 12.90
N ILE A 395 8.78 22.89 13.52
CA ILE A 395 8.94 22.95 14.97
C ILE A 395 8.19 24.15 15.55
N HIS A 396 8.33 25.33 14.95
CA HIS A 396 7.65 26.52 15.43
C HIS A 396 6.12 26.37 15.44
N VAL A 397 5.53 25.89 14.33
CA VAL A 397 4.08 25.68 14.27
C VAL A 397 3.64 24.56 15.22
N ARG A 398 4.40 23.47 15.31
CA ARG A 398 4.11 22.35 16.24
C ARG A 398 4.19 22.79 17.70
N THR A 399 5.12 23.67 18.06
CA THR A 399 5.22 24.19 19.43
C THR A 399 3.93 24.88 19.84
N TRP A 400 3.37 25.75 18.99
CA TRP A 400 2.09 26.39 19.28
C TRP A 400 0.92 25.40 19.35
N LEU A 401 0.92 24.41 18.46
CA LEU A 401 -0.10 23.36 18.46
C LEU A 401 -0.04 22.52 19.74
N ILE A 402 1.17 22.11 20.15
CA ILE A 402 1.39 21.34 21.38
C ILE A 402 1.01 22.19 22.61
N ALA A 403 1.41 23.44 22.65
CA ALA A 403 1.06 24.34 23.76
C ALA A 403 -0.47 24.49 23.89
N PHE A 404 -1.17 24.68 22.77
CA PHE A 404 -2.62 24.74 22.77
C PHE A 404 -3.25 23.40 23.21
N ASN A 405 -2.80 22.28 22.67
CA ASN A 405 -3.35 20.97 23.02
C ASN A 405 -3.12 20.60 24.49
N GLN A 406 -1.97 20.94 25.06
CA GLN A 406 -1.70 20.74 26.50
C GLN A 406 -2.64 21.60 27.37
N PHE A 407 -2.77 22.88 27.02
CA PHE A 407 -3.69 23.79 27.73
C PHE A 407 -5.15 23.29 27.64
N TYR A 408 -5.59 22.93 26.43
CA TYR A 408 -6.90 22.36 26.16
C TYR A 408 -7.13 21.08 26.96
N SER A 409 -6.19 20.15 26.94
CA SER A 409 -6.29 18.86 27.67
C SER A 409 -6.43 19.07 29.18
N GLN A 410 -5.67 19.99 29.76
CA GLN A 410 -5.77 20.29 31.21
C GLN A 410 -7.11 20.91 31.58
N ILE A 411 -7.62 21.83 30.77
CA ILE A 411 -8.94 22.44 31.00
C ILE A 411 -10.05 21.40 30.85
N SER A 412 -9.94 20.49 29.88
CA SER A 412 -10.91 19.41 29.62
C SER A 412 -11.17 18.54 30.85
N VAL A 413 -10.16 18.31 31.68
CA VAL A 413 -10.29 17.53 32.93
C VAL A 413 -11.15 18.28 33.96
N ILE A 414 -11.05 19.60 34.01
CA ILE A 414 -11.68 20.44 35.07
C ILE A 414 -13.11 20.84 34.69
N ILE A 415 -13.42 21.07 33.43
CA ILE A 415 -14.72 21.54 32.97
C ILE A 415 -15.91 20.74 33.54
N PRO A 416 -15.97 19.39 33.40
CA PRO A 416 -17.09 18.63 33.89
C PRO A 416 -17.25 18.77 35.43
N TYR A 417 -16.13 18.83 36.16
CA TYR A 417 -16.18 19.02 37.61
C TYR A 417 -16.74 20.38 37.99
N VAL A 418 -16.30 21.47 37.34
CA VAL A 418 -16.80 22.84 37.63
C VAL A 418 -18.27 22.96 37.30
N VAL A 419 -18.68 22.34 36.18
CA VAL A 419 -20.10 22.41 35.73
C VAL A 419 -21.05 21.60 36.61
N VAL A 420 -20.58 20.41 37.10
CA VAL A 420 -21.40 19.48 37.88
C VAL A 420 -21.34 19.78 39.40
N ALA A 421 -20.28 20.43 39.91
CA ALA A 421 -20.07 20.69 41.34
C ALA A 421 -21.25 21.38 42.03
N PRO A 422 -21.92 22.43 41.46
CA PRO A 422 -23.09 23.05 42.10
C PRO A 422 -24.20 22.03 42.40
N PHE A 423 -24.44 21.07 41.48
CA PHE A 423 -25.47 20.04 41.62
C PHE A 423 -25.09 18.97 42.66
N TYR A 424 -23.84 18.70 42.80
CA TYR A 424 -23.31 17.82 43.84
C TYR A 424 -23.51 18.45 45.24
N TYR A 425 -23.15 19.75 45.42
CA TYR A 425 -23.36 20.44 46.68
C TYR A 425 -24.82 20.63 47.03
N LEU A 426 -25.71 20.73 46.05
CA LEU A 426 -27.17 20.76 46.23
C LEU A 426 -27.76 19.37 46.46
N LYS A 427 -26.92 18.30 46.52
CA LYS A 427 -27.31 16.89 46.68
C LYS A 427 -28.29 16.37 45.59
N ILE A 428 -28.28 16.98 44.42
CA ILE A 428 -29.07 16.53 43.25
C ILE A 428 -28.36 15.35 42.56
N VAL A 429 -27.03 15.31 42.61
CA VAL A 429 -26.16 14.24 42.05
C VAL A 429 -25.31 13.67 43.17
N ASP A 430 -25.11 12.33 43.17
CA ASP A 430 -24.20 11.67 44.08
C ASP A 430 -22.72 11.80 43.56
N PHE A 431 -21.75 11.43 44.41
CA PHE A 431 -20.33 11.50 44.08
C PHE A 431 -19.95 10.58 42.91
N GLY A 432 -20.59 9.43 42.83
CA GLY A 432 -20.37 8.51 41.71
C GLY A 432 -20.77 9.09 40.36
N ARG A 433 -21.94 9.71 40.26
CA ARG A 433 -22.38 10.42 39.03
C ARG A 433 -21.52 11.65 38.73
N PHE A 434 -21.06 12.33 39.76
CA PHE A 434 -20.08 13.43 39.62
C PHE A 434 -18.80 12.95 38.93
N SER A 435 -18.20 11.85 39.39
CA SER A 435 -17.01 11.23 38.80
C SER A 435 -17.32 10.63 37.41
N GLN A 436 -18.44 9.92 37.26
CA GLN A 436 -18.88 9.34 36.01
C GLN A 436 -19.05 10.39 34.88
N SER A 437 -19.55 11.59 35.24
CA SER A 437 -19.71 12.68 34.27
C SER A 437 -18.40 13.16 33.67
N ALA A 438 -17.32 13.19 34.47
CA ALA A 438 -16.00 13.59 33.99
C ALA A 438 -15.41 12.60 32.98
N ASP A 439 -15.53 11.29 33.28
CA ASP A 439 -15.09 10.25 32.35
C ASP A 439 -15.91 10.24 31.04
N ALA A 440 -17.26 10.32 31.16
CA ALA A 440 -18.13 10.40 29.98
C ALA A 440 -17.83 11.63 29.11
N PHE A 441 -17.58 12.80 29.75
CA PHE A 441 -17.18 14.02 29.05
C PHE A 441 -15.85 13.85 28.30
N ALA A 442 -14.84 13.24 28.95
CA ALA A 442 -13.53 12.98 28.35
C ALA A 442 -13.64 12.05 27.12
N ASN A 443 -14.46 11.01 27.19
CA ASN A 443 -14.70 10.08 26.09
C ASN A 443 -15.44 10.74 24.92
N VAL A 444 -16.49 11.55 25.16
CA VAL A 444 -17.18 12.33 24.12
C VAL A 444 -16.22 13.31 23.45
N ASN A 445 -15.44 14.04 24.25
CA ASN A 445 -14.45 14.99 23.75
C ASN A 445 -13.37 14.31 22.91
N GLY A 446 -12.80 13.19 23.37
CA GLY A 446 -11.82 12.39 22.63
C GLY A 446 -12.37 11.88 21.31
N ALA A 447 -13.61 11.39 21.29
CA ALA A 447 -14.27 10.92 20.07
C ALA A 447 -14.51 12.05 19.06
N MET A 448 -14.88 13.25 19.51
CA MET A 448 -15.04 14.42 18.64
C MET A 448 -13.72 14.95 18.08
N ASN A 449 -12.65 14.87 18.85
CA ASN A 449 -11.31 15.31 18.43
C ASN A 449 -10.65 14.33 17.46
N PHE A 450 -11.20 13.15 17.24
CA PHE A 450 -10.62 12.12 16.36
C PHE A 450 -10.17 12.65 15.00
N PHE A 451 -11.02 13.42 14.31
CA PHE A 451 -10.69 13.96 13.00
C PHE A 451 -9.57 15.01 13.04
N VAL A 452 -9.49 15.77 14.14
CA VAL A 452 -8.44 16.77 14.35
C VAL A 452 -7.10 16.10 14.59
N ASP A 453 -7.07 15.09 15.46
CA ASP A 453 -5.87 14.36 15.81
C ASP A 453 -5.30 13.57 14.61
N ARG A 454 -6.17 13.15 13.69
CA ARG A 454 -5.80 12.37 12.49
C ARG A 454 -5.63 13.21 11.21
N TYR A 455 -5.86 14.52 11.26
CA TYR A 455 -5.83 15.40 10.08
C TYR A 455 -4.54 15.30 9.26
N ILE A 456 -3.38 15.31 9.92
CA ILE A 456 -2.06 15.21 9.29
C ILE A 456 -1.89 13.83 8.66
N GLY A 457 -2.20 12.78 9.42
CA GLY A 457 -2.14 11.40 8.92
C GLY A 457 -3.08 11.15 7.74
N LEU A 458 -4.25 11.79 7.72
CA LEU A 458 -5.18 11.73 6.57
C LEU A 458 -4.60 12.37 5.32
N ALA A 459 -3.84 13.47 5.44
CA ALA A 459 -3.17 14.09 4.31
C ALA A 459 -2.09 13.17 3.72
N ASP A 460 -1.26 12.55 4.58
CA ASP A 460 -0.25 11.58 4.15
C ASP A 460 -0.88 10.34 3.52
N PHE A 461 -1.95 9.83 4.11
CA PHE A 461 -2.71 8.69 3.60
C PHE A 461 -3.34 8.99 2.23
N SER A 462 -3.97 10.18 2.08
CA SER A 462 -4.51 10.64 0.80
C SER A 462 -3.42 10.72 -0.28
N SER A 463 -2.23 11.17 0.08
CA SER A 463 -1.07 11.20 -0.82
C SER A 463 -0.62 9.81 -1.24
N ALA A 464 -0.55 8.85 -0.31
CA ALA A 464 -0.22 7.45 -0.61
C ALA A 464 -1.27 6.82 -1.55
N ILE A 465 -2.57 7.07 -1.31
CA ILE A 465 -3.66 6.63 -2.21
C ILE A 465 -3.46 7.22 -3.60
N ALA A 466 -3.21 8.52 -3.71
CA ALA A 466 -3.03 9.20 -5.01
C ALA A 466 -1.85 8.60 -5.78
N ARG A 467 -0.70 8.37 -5.12
CA ARG A 467 0.49 7.78 -5.73
C ARG A 467 0.25 6.36 -6.21
N LEU A 468 -0.33 5.50 -5.38
CA LEU A 468 -0.66 4.12 -5.78
C LEU A 468 -1.70 4.07 -6.90
N THR A 469 -2.71 4.95 -6.88
CA THR A 469 -3.69 5.05 -7.96
C THR A 469 -3.02 5.48 -9.26
N THR A 470 -2.13 6.50 -9.22
CA THR A 470 -1.39 6.94 -10.40
C THR A 470 -0.50 5.82 -10.95
N PHE A 471 0.12 5.04 -10.06
CA PHE A 471 0.93 3.89 -10.44
C PHE A 471 0.09 2.79 -11.11
N GLU A 472 -1.09 2.46 -10.59
CA GLU A 472 -2.04 1.55 -11.27
C GLU A 472 -2.50 2.09 -12.62
N ASP A 473 -2.88 3.37 -12.67
CA ASP A 473 -3.32 4.01 -13.91
C ASP A 473 -2.20 4.04 -14.97
N SER A 474 -0.91 4.03 -14.56
CA SER A 474 0.22 3.94 -15.48
C SER A 474 0.30 2.57 -16.17
N PHE A 475 0.01 1.49 -15.45
CA PHE A 475 -0.09 0.15 -16.05
C PHE A 475 -1.24 0.07 -17.05
N ASP A 476 -2.42 0.55 -16.66
CA ASP A 476 -3.62 0.51 -17.52
C ASP A 476 -3.41 1.36 -18.80
N ARG A 477 -2.76 2.52 -18.67
CA ARG A 477 -2.37 3.36 -19.82
C ARG A 477 -1.33 2.67 -20.71
N ALA A 478 -0.33 2.01 -20.12
CA ALA A 478 0.67 1.28 -20.89
C ALA A 478 0.04 0.14 -21.71
N LEU A 479 -0.89 -0.61 -21.12
CA LEU A 479 -1.65 -1.66 -21.81
C LEU A 479 -2.62 -1.13 -22.86
N ALA A 480 -3.23 0.04 -22.62
CA ALA A 480 -4.12 0.69 -23.61
C ALA A 480 -3.33 1.20 -24.82
N ASP A 481 -2.14 1.74 -24.59
CA ASP A 481 -1.27 2.23 -25.67
C ASP A 481 -0.73 1.09 -26.55
N GLU A 482 -0.59 -0.11 -25.99
CA GLU A 482 -0.25 -1.30 -26.80
C GLU A 482 -1.29 -1.64 -27.87
N LYS A 483 -2.52 -1.21 -27.70
CA LYS A 483 -3.61 -1.45 -28.66
C LYS A 483 -3.75 -0.35 -29.74
N LYS A 484 -2.98 0.74 -29.62
CA LYS A 484 -3.03 1.86 -30.58
C LYS A 484 -2.23 1.55 -31.84
N GLN A 485 -2.75 1.94 -33.00
CA GLN A 485 -2.11 1.84 -34.31
C GLN A 485 -1.72 3.28 -34.79
N PRO A 486 -0.68 3.47 -35.59
CA PRO A 486 0.26 2.45 -36.12
C PRO A 486 1.28 2.02 -35.05
N ARG A 487 1.71 0.76 -35.10
CA ARG A 487 2.63 0.17 -34.16
C ARG A 487 3.55 -0.83 -34.86
N LEU A 488 4.79 -0.87 -34.43
CA LEU A 488 5.71 -1.94 -34.78
C LEU A 488 5.41 -3.18 -33.95
N THR A 489 5.20 -4.31 -34.62
CA THR A 489 4.92 -5.61 -33.98
C THR A 489 5.99 -6.63 -34.36
N ALA A 490 6.34 -7.50 -33.41
CA ALA A 490 7.15 -8.67 -33.66
C ALA A 490 6.31 -9.92 -33.33
N SER A 491 6.09 -10.76 -34.33
CA SER A 491 5.26 -11.95 -34.23
C SER A 491 6.00 -13.19 -34.74
N PRO A 492 5.71 -14.40 -34.23
CA PRO A 492 6.26 -15.64 -34.80
C PRO A 492 5.80 -15.79 -36.27
N GLY A 493 6.76 -15.88 -37.18
CA GLY A 493 6.54 -16.15 -38.58
C GLY A 493 6.25 -17.64 -38.85
N SER A 494 6.06 -17.99 -40.12
CA SER A 494 5.78 -19.36 -40.54
C SER A 494 7.05 -20.22 -40.82
N GLY A 495 8.21 -19.57 -40.90
CA GLY A 495 9.47 -20.17 -41.32
C GLY A 495 10.61 -19.97 -40.33
N PRO A 496 11.80 -20.49 -40.67
CA PRO A 496 12.99 -20.36 -39.79
C PRO A 496 13.71 -19.01 -39.90
N ASN A 497 13.34 -18.18 -40.88
CA ASN A 497 14.00 -16.90 -41.16
C ASN A 497 13.46 -15.79 -40.26
N LEU A 498 14.30 -14.79 -39.98
CA LEU A 498 13.88 -13.52 -39.44
C LEU A 498 13.66 -12.53 -40.60
N ALA A 499 12.43 -12.07 -40.81
CA ALA A 499 12.09 -11.19 -41.92
C ALA A 499 11.51 -9.85 -41.46
N LEU A 500 11.97 -8.79 -42.09
CA LEU A 500 11.52 -7.41 -41.91
C LEU A 500 11.14 -6.85 -43.30
N PRO A 501 9.92 -7.12 -43.77
CA PRO A 501 9.54 -6.76 -45.15
C PRO A 501 9.47 -5.25 -45.34
N ASP A 502 8.86 -4.52 -44.43
CA ASP A 502 8.74 -3.05 -44.43
C ASP A 502 8.53 -2.53 -43.02
N VAL A 503 9.60 -1.99 -42.42
CA VAL A 503 9.62 -1.57 -41.01
C VAL A 503 10.15 -0.14 -40.90
N ASP A 504 9.33 0.75 -40.36
CA ASP A 504 9.73 2.05 -39.90
C ASP A 504 10.03 2.03 -38.41
N LEU A 505 11.24 2.36 -38.01
CA LEU A 505 11.61 2.61 -36.61
C LEU A 505 11.43 4.07 -36.25
N ALA A 506 10.76 4.35 -35.13
CA ALA A 506 10.58 5.70 -34.60
C ALA A 506 10.99 5.80 -33.13
N LEU A 507 11.22 7.03 -32.66
CA LEU A 507 11.39 7.35 -31.25
C LEU A 507 10.03 7.52 -30.56
N PRO A 508 9.97 7.52 -29.22
CA PRO A 508 8.73 7.74 -28.49
C PRO A 508 8.02 9.07 -28.79
N ASP A 509 8.78 10.08 -29.25
CA ASP A 509 8.28 11.38 -29.69
C ASP A 509 7.67 11.37 -31.10
N GLY A 510 7.71 10.22 -31.81
CA GLY A 510 7.19 10.03 -33.16
C GLY A 510 8.20 10.35 -34.26
N ARG A 511 9.39 10.80 -33.93
CA ARG A 511 10.44 11.09 -34.94
C ARG A 511 10.94 9.77 -35.53
N LYS A 512 10.90 9.64 -36.88
CA LYS A 512 11.43 8.50 -37.61
C LYS A 512 12.94 8.41 -37.45
N LEU A 513 13.44 7.21 -37.16
CA LEU A 513 14.87 6.95 -36.92
C LEU A 513 15.49 6.21 -38.08
N ALA A 514 14.89 5.13 -38.53
CA ALA A 514 15.36 4.32 -39.65
C ALA A 514 14.20 3.64 -40.37
N HIS A 515 14.38 3.40 -41.67
CA HIS A 515 13.49 2.59 -42.49
C HIS A 515 14.24 1.33 -42.96
N VAL A 516 13.64 0.18 -42.73
CA VAL A 516 14.21 -1.12 -43.07
C VAL A 516 13.25 -1.84 -43.99
N ALA A 517 13.65 -2.02 -45.24
CA ALA A 517 12.87 -2.72 -46.25
C ALA A 517 13.58 -4.00 -46.68
N ASP A 518 12.81 -5.04 -46.95
CA ASP A 518 13.25 -6.32 -47.54
C ASP A 518 14.43 -7.02 -46.82
N LEU A 519 14.60 -6.81 -45.53
CA LEU A 519 15.64 -7.48 -44.75
C LEU A 519 15.21 -8.90 -44.36
N VAL A 520 15.96 -9.89 -44.86
CA VAL A 520 15.79 -11.29 -44.44
C VAL A 520 17.14 -11.80 -43.91
N LEU A 521 17.13 -12.29 -42.68
CA LEU A 521 18.25 -13.03 -42.06
C LEU A 521 17.92 -14.51 -42.06
N ILE A 522 18.91 -15.31 -42.49
CA ILE A 522 18.74 -16.74 -42.70
C ILE A 522 19.47 -17.49 -41.57
N PRO A 523 18.92 -18.62 -41.07
CA PRO A 523 19.62 -19.43 -40.06
C PRO A 523 21.05 -19.84 -40.51
N GLN A 524 21.99 -19.78 -39.55
CA GLN A 524 23.41 -20.08 -39.75
C GLN A 524 24.16 -19.16 -40.73
N GLU A 525 23.53 -18.07 -41.16
CA GLU A 525 24.18 -16.96 -41.86
C GLU A 525 24.46 -15.83 -40.88
N SER A 526 25.71 -15.71 -40.42
CA SER A 526 26.08 -14.66 -39.50
C SER A 526 26.06 -13.27 -40.19
N ALA A 527 25.50 -12.25 -39.50
CA ALA A 527 25.36 -10.92 -40.05
C ALA A 527 25.94 -9.85 -39.12
N LEU A 528 26.67 -8.90 -39.70
CA LEU A 528 27.26 -7.74 -39.01
C LEU A 528 26.56 -6.47 -39.43
N PHE A 529 25.95 -5.78 -38.47
CA PHE A 529 25.37 -4.44 -38.68
C PHE A 529 26.40 -3.34 -38.38
N VAL A 530 26.66 -2.51 -39.38
CA VAL A 530 27.61 -1.40 -39.27
C VAL A 530 26.91 -0.07 -39.57
N GLY A 531 27.51 1.03 -39.16
CA GLY A 531 27.02 2.40 -39.43
C GLY A 531 27.28 3.37 -38.27
N PRO A 532 27.01 4.67 -38.42
CA PRO A 532 27.26 5.67 -37.41
C PRO A 532 26.52 5.43 -36.11
N SER A 533 27.01 6.03 -35.00
CA SER A 533 26.29 5.98 -33.73
C SER A 533 24.97 6.76 -33.82
N GLY A 534 23.93 6.27 -33.15
CA GLY A 534 22.61 6.93 -33.12
C GLY A 534 21.70 6.67 -34.34
N VAL A 535 22.14 5.90 -35.34
CA VAL A 535 21.37 5.60 -36.56
C VAL A 535 20.22 4.61 -36.39
N GLY A 536 20.10 3.96 -35.23
CA GLY A 536 18.99 3.04 -34.92
C GLY A 536 19.33 1.57 -34.84
N LYS A 537 20.62 1.15 -34.94
CA LYS A 537 21.06 -0.26 -34.87
C LYS A 537 20.54 -0.98 -33.63
N SER A 538 20.86 -0.47 -32.45
CA SER A 538 20.40 -1.06 -31.17
C SER A 538 18.87 -0.98 -31.00
N THR A 539 18.22 0.03 -31.60
CA THR A 539 16.75 0.15 -31.64
C THR A 539 16.14 -0.95 -32.49
N LEU A 540 16.77 -1.31 -33.63
CA LEU A 540 16.35 -2.45 -34.44
C LEU A 540 16.43 -3.75 -33.66
N PHE A 541 17.50 -4.02 -32.91
CA PHE A 541 17.63 -5.23 -32.09
C PHE A 541 16.55 -5.30 -30.98
N ARG A 542 16.23 -4.16 -30.35
CA ARG A 542 15.10 -4.08 -29.40
C ARG A 542 13.75 -4.32 -30.08
N ALA A 543 13.58 -3.85 -31.32
CA ALA A 543 12.37 -4.11 -32.09
C ALA A 543 12.23 -5.58 -32.45
N ILE A 544 13.32 -6.21 -32.91
CA ILE A 544 13.38 -7.65 -33.21
C ILE A 544 13.04 -8.48 -31.96
N SER A 545 13.48 -8.07 -30.78
CA SER A 545 13.13 -8.74 -29.51
C SER A 545 11.72 -8.44 -28.98
N GLY A 546 10.92 -7.64 -29.70
CA GLY A 546 9.57 -7.24 -29.31
C GLY A 546 9.50 -6.19 -28.18
N LEU A 547 10.63 -5.59 -27.79
CA LEU A 547 10.68 -4.60 -26.71
C LEU A 547 10.41 -3.16 -27.19
N TRP A 548 10.55 -2.86 -28.49
CA TRP A 548 10.40 -1.52 -29.04
C TRP A 548 9.14 -1.40 -29.88
N PRO A 549 8.08 -0.74 -29.38
CA PRO A 549 6.80 -0.68 -30.08
C PRO A 549 6.63 0.56 -30.99
N PHE A 550 7.60 1.49 -30.99
CA PHE A 550 7.47 2.77 -31.70
C PHE A 550 7.89 2.65 -33.16
N GLY A 551 6.97 2.94 -34.04
CA GLY A 551 7.12 2.79 -35.49
C GLY A 551 5.94 2.15 -36.15
N SER A 552 6.14 1.57 -37.33
CA SER A 552 5.14 0.83 -38.09
C SER A 552 5.76 -0.36 -38.81
N GLY A 553 4.95 -1.34 -39.13
CA GLY A 553 5.35 -2.56 -39.81
C GLY A 553 5.33 -3.79 -38.92
N GLU A 554 5.66 -4.93 -39.50
CA GLU A 554 5.70 -6.24 -38.83
C GLU A 554 7.05 -6.89 -38.98
N ILE A 555 7.57 -7.43 -37.89
CA ILE A 555 8.79 -8.25 -37.83
C ILE A 555 8.36 -9.70 -37.67
N GLU A 556 8.63 -10.54 -38.64
CA GLU A 556 8.40 -11.96 -38.57
C GLU A 556 9.59 -12.64 -37.90
N GLN A 557 9.43 -13.06 -36.65
CA GLN A 557 10.45 -13.81 -35.92
C GLN A 557 10.49 -15.27 -36.37
N PRO A 558 11.66 -15.95 -36.30
CA PRO A 558 11.75 -17.38 -36.64
C PRO A 558 10.80 -18.20 -35.75
N ALA A 559 10.05 -19.10 -36.37
CA ALA A 559 9.11 -19.96 -35.66
C ALA A 559 9.84 -20.88 -34.67
N TYR A 560 9.37 -20.90 -33.41
CA TYR A 560 9.90 -21.75 -32.32
C TYR A 560 11.37 -21.55 -31.96
N ALA A 561 12.05 -20.52 -32.50
CA ALA A 561 13.46 -20.27 -32.24
C ALA A 561 13.67 -19.51 -30.91
N LYS A 562 14.73 -19.87 -30.19
CA LYS A 562 15.18 -19.20 -28.99
C LYS A 562 16.10 -18.03 -29.36
N LEU A 563 15.59 -16.80 -29.24
CA LEU A 563 16.36 -15.59 -29.46
C LEU A 563 16.97 -15.11 -28.16
N MET A 564 18.25 -14.74 -28.17
CA MET A 564 18.94 -14.12 -27.06
C MET A 564 19.67 -12.85 -27.51
N LEU A 565 19.44 -11.75 -26.80
CA LEU A 565 20.08 -10.48 -27.06
C LEU A 565 21.00 -10.13 -25.87
N LEU A 566 22.29 -9.92 -26.16
CA LEU A 566 23.25 -9.42 -25.19
C LEU A 566 23.45 -7.92 -25.43
N PRO A 567 23.07 -7.08 -24.46
CA PRO A 567 23.22 -5.63 -24.56
C PRO A 567 24.67 -5.20 -24.33
N GLN A 568 25.00 -3.99 -24.73
CA GLN A 568 26.32 -3.38 -24.54
C GLN A 568 26.78 -3.40 -23.06
N ARG A 569 25.87 -3.15 -22.13
CA ARG A 569 26.10 -3.25 -20.69
C ARG A 569 25.24 -4.39 -20.12
N PRO A 570 25.84 -5.53 -19.77
CA PRO A 570 25.08 -6.65 -19.24
C PRO A 570 24.58 -6.36 -17.83
N TYR A 571 23.35 -6.78 -17.54
CA TYR A 571 22.84 -6.83 -16.17
C TYR A 571 23.38 -8.05 -15.44
N ILE A 572 23.93 -7.85 -14.26
CA ILE A 572 24.46 -8.93 -13.40
C ILE A 572 23.71 -8.84 -12.06
N PRO A 573 22.88 -9.82 -11.70
CA PRO A 573 22.19 -9.84 -10.43
C PRO A 573 23.17 -9.95 -9.25
N ILE A 574 22.81 -9.30 -8.13
CA ILE A 574 23.53 -9.44 -6.87
C ILE A 574 23.22 -10.81 -6.27
N GLY A 575 24.23 -11.53 -5.82
CA GLY A 575 24.08 -12.86 -5.23
C GLY A 575 25.21 -13.83 -5.60
N PRO A 576 24.99 -15.15 -5.46
CA PRO A 576 25.97 -16.15 -5.85
C PRO A 576 26.33 -16.06 -7.33
N LEU A 577 27.63 -16.27 -7.66
CA LEU A 577 28.09 -16.17 -9.05
C LEU A 577 27.37 -17.16 -9.96
N ARG A 578 27.07 -18.38 -9.46
CA ARG A 578 26.30 -19.39 -10.20
C ARG A 578 24.93 -18.89 -10.66
N GLU A 579 24.21 -18.09 -9.82
CA GLU A 579 22.93 -17.47 -10.19
C GLU A 579 23.15 -16.36 -11.23
N ALA A 580 24.19 -15.56 -11.03
CA ALA A 580 24.58 -14.54 -11.99
C ALA A 580 24.91 -15.12 -13.36
N LEU A 581 25.58 -16.29 -13.40
CA LEU A 581 25.96 -16.98 -14.62
C LEU A 581 24.78 -17.68 -15.32
N ALA A 582 23.86 -18.28 -14.54
CA ALA A 582 22.69 -18.99 -15.08
C ALA A 582 21.55 -18.06 -15.54
N TYR A 583 21.55 -16.80 -15.12
CA TYR A 583 20.48 -15.82 -15.42
C TYR A 583 20.18 -15.71 -16.94
N PRO A 584 18.88 -15.69 -17.38
CA PRO A 584 17.64 -15.61 -16.60
C PRO A 584 17.12 -16.96 -16.08
N GLY A 585 17.80 -18.06 -16.33
CA GLY A 585 17.45 -19.39 -15.80
C GLY A 585 17.86 -19.55 -14.32
N ALA A 586 17.42 -20.64 -13.71
CA ALA A 586 17.87 -21.01 -12.37
C ALA A 586 19.21 -21.76 -12.45
N SER A 587 20.11 -21.52 -11.49
CA SER A 587 21.41 -22.22 -11.44
C SER A 587 21.26 -23.74 -11.28
N SER A 588 20.16 -24.20 -10.66
CA SER A 588 19.81 -25.62 -10.52
C SER A 588 19.54 -26.35 -11.86
N SER A 589 19.36 -25.61 -12.95
CA SER A 589 19.18 -26.18 -14.28
C SER A 589 20.49 -26.63 -14.96
N PHE A 590 21.62 -26.29 -14.37
CA PHE A 590 22.96 -26.59 -14.89
C PHE A 590 23.81 -27.33 -13.86
N SER A 591 24.64 -28.27 -14.32
CA SER A 591 25.64 -28.91 -13.48
C SER A 591 26.83 -27.98 -13.21
N ASP A 592 27.55 -28.24 -12.12
CA ASP A 592 28.75 -27.46 -11.79
C ASP A 592 29.83 -27.58 -12.91
N ALA A 593 29.87 -28.70 -13.62
CA ALA A 593 30.79 -28.90 -14.76
C ALA A 593 30.42 -27.93 -15.92
N GLU A 594 29.16 -27.83 -16.30
CA GLU A 594 28.69 -26.92 -17.35
C GLU A 594 28.96 -25.43 -16.99
N LEU A 595 28.72 -25.06 -15.72
CA LEU A 595 29.03 -23.71 -15.26
C LEU A 595 30.53 -23.40 -15.33
N ARG A 596 31.38 -24.32 -14.92
CA ARG A 596 32.86 -24.21 -14.98
C ARG A 596 33.32 -24.13 -16.43
N ASP A 597 32.85 -25.04 -17.29
CA ASP A 597 33.22 -25.09 -18.71
C ASP A 597 32.83 -23.78 -19.44
N ALA A 598 31.67 -23.20 -19.12
CA ALA A 598 31.28 -21.91 -19.67
C ALA A 598 32.25 -20.79 -19.26
N LEU A 599 32.69 -20.74 -18.00
CA LEU A 599 33.66 -19.75 -17.53
C LEU A 599 35.07 -19.97 -18.19
N TYR A 600 35.52 -21.20 -18.29
CA TYR A 600 36.75 -21.50 -19.02
C TYR A 600 36.65 -21.11 -20.49
N GLY A 601 35.53 -21.42 -21.14
CA GLY A 601 35.29 -21.12 -22.55
C GLY A 601 35.36 -19.63 -22.90
N VAL A 602 35.02 -18.74 -21.97
CA VAL A 602 35.11 -17.28 -22.18
C VAL A 602 36.37 -16.65 -21.58
N GLY A 603 37.31 -17.44 -21.06
CA GLY A 603 38.56 -16.95 -20.49
C GLY A 603 38.43 -16.28 -19.11
N LEU A 604 37.55 -16.81 -18.25
CA LEU A 604 37.35 -16.38 -16.85
C LEU A 604 37.73 -17.48 -15.83
N PRO A 605 38.95 -18.08 -15.91
CA PRO A 605 39.34 -19.19 -15.02
C PRO A 605 39.41 -18.79 -13.56
N ALA A 606 39.70 -17.54 -13.24
CA ALA A 606 39.78 -17.03 -11.87
C ALA A 606 38.43 -17.04 -11.13
N LEU A 607 37.30 -17.13 -11.84
CA LEU A 607 35.96 -17.15 -11.27
C LEU A 607 35.43 -18.57 -11.01
N VAL A 608 36.09 -19.60 -11.53
CA VAL A 608 35.64 -21.00 -11.47
C VAL A 608 35.48 -21.51 -10.02
N GLU A 609 36.42 -21.15 -9.14
CA GLU A 609 36.38 -21.56 -7.73
C GLU A 609 35.47 -20.65 -6.87
N ARG A 610 34.85 -19.62 -7.48
CA ARG A 610 34.03 -18.61 -6.81
C ARG A 610 32.53 -18.74 -7.11
N LEU A 611 32.09 -19.86 -7.65
CA LEU A 611 30.67 -20.06 -8.07
C LEU A 611 29.65 -19.82 -6.95
N ASP A 612 29.99 -20.20 -5.71
CA ASP A 612 29.12 -20.06 -4.55
C ASP A 612 29.30 -18.73 -3.77
N GLU A 613 30.31 -17.94 -4.17
CA GLU A 613 30.55 -16.64 -3.56
C GLU A 613 29.42 -15.66 -3.94
N SER A 614 28.82 -15.03 -2.90
CA SER A 614 27.76 -14.05 -3.07
C SER A 614 28.34 -12.64 -2.99
N ASP A 615 28.16 -11.84 -4.06
CA ASP A 615 28.67 -10.47 -4.13
C ASP A 615 27.87 -9.61 -5.12
N ASN A 616 28.22 -8.32 -5.19
CA ASN A 616 27.81 -7.42 -6.26
C ASN A 616 28.81 -7.51 -7.41
N TRP A 617 28.68 -8.54 -8.24
CA TRP A 617 29.59 -8.83 -9.35
C TRP A 617 29.66 -7.71 -10.38
N GLN A 618 28.60 -6.90 -10.52
CA GLN A 618 28.59 -5.73 -11.40
C GLN A 618 29.62 -4.68 -10.98
N MET A 619 29.89 -4.54 -9.69
CA MET A 619 30.88 -3.61 -9.16
C MET A 619 32.28 -4.20 -9.04
N ARG A 620 32.40 -5.52 -9.00
CA ARG A 620 33.68 -6.24 -8.83
C ARG A 620 34.40 -6.58 -10.13
N LEU A 621 33.61 -6.87 -11.17
CA LEU A 621 34.14 -7.25 -12.46
C LEU A 621 34.47 -6.04 -13.32
N SER A 622 35.58 -6.04 -14.00
CA SER A 622 35.89 -5.08 -15.05
C SER A 622 34.86 -5.15 -16.19
N GLY A 623 34.74 -4.09 -17.00
CA GLY A 623 33.78 -4.07 -18.11
C GLY A 623 33.99 -5.25 -19.09
N GLY A 624 35.21 -5.63 -19.37
CA GLY A 624 35.55 -6.80 -20.21
C GLY A 624 35.15 -8.13 -19.58
N GLU A 625 35.37 -8.32 -18.25
CA GLU A 625 34.93 -9.53 -17.55
C GLU A 625 33.39 -9.63 -17.50
N GLN A 626 32.68 -8.49 -17.32
CA GLN A 626 31.21 -8.44 -17.39
C GLN A 626 30.71 -8.89 -18.76
N GLN A 627 31.34 -8.43 -19.87
CA GLN A 627 30.98 -8.82 -21.22
C GLN A 627 31.29 -10.32 -21.48
N ARG A 628 32.44 -10.85 -21.01
CA ARG A 628 32.74 -12.29 -21.08
C ARG A 628 31.71 -13.10 -20.27
N LEU A 629 31.32 -12.67 -19.08
CA LEU A 629 30.27 -13.33 -18.29
C LEU A 629 28.92 -13.37 -19.03
N ALA A 630 28.56 -12.30 -19.74
CA ALA A 630 27.34 -12.28 -20.57
C ALA A 630 27.43 -13.31 -21.72
N VAL A 631 28.60 -13.47 -22.36
CA VAL A 631 28.77 -14.48 -23.37
C VAL A 631 28.75 -15.91 -22.76
N ALA A 632 29.32 -16.13 -21.55
CA ALA A 632 29.19 -17.40 -20.85
C ALA A 632 27.72 -17.82 -20.64
N ARG A 633 26.83 -16.85 -20.34
CA ARG A 633 25.38 -17.08 -20.29
C ARG A 633 24.81 -17.57 -21.63
N ALA A 634 25.29 -17.00 -22.74
CA ALA A 634 24.84 -17.44 -24.05
C ALA A 634 25.32 -18.84 -24.36
N LEU A 635 26.53 -19.22 -23.93
CA LEU A 635 27.06 -20.61 -24.06
C LEU A 635 26.18 -21.60 -23.31
N LEU A 636 25.77 -21.28 -22.07
CA LEU A 636 24.87 -22.12 -21.28
C LEU A 636 23.44 -22.16 -21.85
N ALA A 637 22.94 -21.03 -22.34
CA ALA A 637 21.60 -20.93 -22.85
C ALA A 637 21.42 -21.59 -24.22
N ALA A 638 22.48 -21.74 -25.00
CA ALA A 638 22.51 -22.29 -26.36
C ALA A 638 21.31 -21.80 -27.22
N PRO A 639 21.22 -20.47 -27.53
CA PRO A 639 20.13 -19.92 -28.31
C PRO A 639 20.27 -20.29 -29.80
N ASP A 640 19.16 -20.34 -30.54
CA ASP A 640 19.19 -20.51 -32.01
C ASP A 640 19.65 -19.22 -32.70
N TRP A 641 19.35 -18.07 -32.11
CA TRP A 641 19.75 -16.75 -32.59
C TRP A 641 20.39 -15.95 -31.45
N LEU A 642 21.64 -15.54 -31.66
CA LEU A 642 22.37 -14.70 -30.70
C LEU A 642 22.63 -13.31 -31.27
N PHE A 643 22.05 -12.31 -30.66
CA PHE A 643 22.24 -10.90 -31.01
C PHE A 643 23.23 -10.26 -30.05
N LEU A 644 24.31 -9.65 -30.60
CA LEU A 644 25.34 -8.96 -29.85
C LEU A 644 25.28 -7.45 -30.15
N ASP A 645 24.78 -6.64 -29.19
CA ASP A 645 24.71 -5.19 -29.31
C ASP A 645 25.96 -4.55 -28.70
N GLU A 646 27.03 -4.40 -29.48
CA GLU A 646 28.35 -3.90 -29.03
C GLU A 646 28.85 -4.59 -27.74
N SER A 647 28.46 -5.85 -27.53
CA SER A 647 28.68 -6.58 -26.27
C SER A 647 30.15 -6.98 -26.04
N THR A 648 31.06 -6.65 -26.95
CA THR A 648 32.51 -6.89 -26.90
C THR A 648 33.33 -5.62 -26.93
N ALA A 649 32.68 -4.44 -26.92
CA ALA A 649 33.34 -3.14 -27.10
C ALA A 649 34.38 -2.78 -26.03
N SER A 650 34.27 -3.35 -24.81
CA SER A 650 35.23 -3.16 -23.71
C SER A 650 36.44 -4.08 -23.76
N LEU A 651 36.51 -4.97 -24.75
CA LEU A 651 37.64 -5.91 -24.95
C LEU A 651 38.68 -5.35 -25.94
N ASP A 652 39.91 -5.70 -25.78
CA ASP A 652 40.91 -5.52 -26.84
C ASP A 652 40.63 -6.45 -28.06
N GLU A 653 41.21 -6.14 -29.21
CA GLU A 653 40.91 -6.85 -30.45
C GLU A 653 41.24 -8.35 -30.41
N GLN A 654 42.31 -8.74 -29.70
CA GLN A 654 42.67 -10.14 -29.55
C GLN A 654 41.67 -10.88 -28.68
N SER A 655 41.30 -10.30 -27.52
CA SER A 655 40.29 -10.86 -26.62
C SER A 655 38.89 -10.93 -27.27
N GLU A 656 38.54 -9.96 -28.09
CA GLU A 656 37.31 -9.98 -28.88
C GLU A 656 37.31 -11.12 -29.89
N ALA A 657 38.40 -11.28 -30.66
CA ALA A 657 38.56 -12.37 -31.61
C ALA A 657 38.54 -13.76 -30.94
N ASP A 658 39.17 -13.90 -29.76
CA ASP A 658 39.14 -15.14 -28.97
C ASP A 658 37.72 -15.49 -28.51
N LEU A 659 36.93 -14.48 -28.08
CA LEU A 659 35.55 -14.65 -27.64
C LEU A 659 34.65 -15.07 -28.80
N TYR A 660 34.77 -14.44 -29.98
CA TYR A 660 34.03 -14.85 -31.18
C TYR A 660 34.39 -16.27 -31.64
N ARG A 661 35.65 -16.68 -31.55
CA ARG A 661 36.07 -18.07 -31.81
C ARG A 661 35.48 -19.06 -30.79
N ALA A 662 35.41 -18.67 -29.51
CA ALA A 662 34.77 -19.47 -28.49
C ALA A 662 33.27 -19.66 -28.75
N ILE A 663 32.53 -18.59 -29.15
CA ILE A 663 31.13 -18.67 -29.55
C ILE A 663 30.97 -19.63 -30.74
N ALA A 664 31.73 -19.42 -31.81
CA ALA A 664 31.63 -20.25 -33.00
C ALA A 664 31.91 -21.73 -32.74
N LYS A 665 32.87 -22.03 -31.84
CA LYS A 665 33.23 -23.41 -31.44
C LYS A 665 32.14 -24.05 -30.56
N ALA A 666 31.61 -23.32 -29.57
CA ALA A 666 30.66 -23.88 -28.61
C ALA A 666 29.21 -23.90 -29.17
N LEU A 667 28.88 -22.98 -30.06
CA LEU A 667 27.53 -22.78 -30.59
C LEU A 667 27.50 -22.84 -32.14
N PRO A 668 27.93 -23.96 -32.78
CA PRO A 668 28.07 -24.03 -34.24
C PRO A 668 26.76 -23.93 -35.02
N GLN A 669 25.60 -24.16 -34.36
CA GLN A 669 24.27 -24.06 -34.98
C GLN A 669 23.61 -22.72 -34.76
N THR A 670 24.14 -21.87 -33.87
CA THR A 670 23.58 -20.58 -33.52
C THR A 670 23.81 -19.56 -34.64
N THR A 671 22.78 -18.85 -35.04
CA THR A 671 22.89 -17.73 -35.97
C THR A 671 23.36 -16.49 -35.20
N LEU A 672 24.55 -16.01 -35.55
CA LEU A 672 25.19 -14.89 -34.90
C LEU A 672 24.87 -13.58 -35.64
N VAL A 673 24.32 -12.62 -34.94
CA VAL A 673 24.01 -11.30 -35.48
C VAL A 673 24.62 -10.24 -34.57
N SER A 674 25.56 -9.46 -35.09
CA SER A 674 26.30 -8.51 -34.26
C SER A 674 26.14 -7.05 -34.76
N ILE A 675 26.17 -6.11 -33.82
CA ILE A 675 26.44 -4.70 -34.06
C ILE A 675 27.87 -4.44 -33.62
N GLY A 676 28.68 -3.88 -34.50
CA GLY A 676 30.08 -3.57 -34.19
C GLY A 676 30.64 -2.47 -35.09
N HIS A 677 31.76 -1.89 -34.65
CA HIS A 677 32.47 -0.81 -35.36
C HIS A 677 33.86 -1.20 -35.82
N ARG A 678 34.38 -2.35 -35.36
CA ARG A 678 35.74 -2.80 -35.70
C ARG A 678 35.72 -3.65 -36.95
N SER A 679 36.66 -3.39 -37.86
CA SER A 679 36.84 -4.17 -39.12
C SER A 679 37.21 -5.62 -38.87
N THR A 680 37.85 -5.95 -37.73
CA THR A 680 38.19 -7.30 -37.32
C THR A 680 37.00 -8.26 -37.21
N LEU A 681 35.78 -7.72 -36.94
CA LEU A 681 34.55 -8.47 -36.86
C LEU A 681 34.07 -9.04 -38.21
N ASN A 682 34.49 -8.44 -39.33
CA ASN A 682 34.17 -8.98 -40.66
C ASN A 682 34.64 -10.41 -40.89
N ALA A 683 35.72 -10.84 -40.21
CA ALA A 683 36.21 -12.19 -40.30
C ALA A 683 35.28 -13.27 -39.69
N PHE A 684 34.36 -12.86 -38.83
CA PHE A 684 33.43 -13.77 -38.12
C PHE A 684 32.01 -13.75 -38.68
N HIS A 685 31.74 -12.87 -39.66
CA HIS A 685 30.41 -12.69 -40.26
C HIS A 685 30.44 -12.94 -41.75
N LYS A 686 29.40 -13.64 -42.25
CA LYS A 686 29.25 -13.94 -43.68
C LYS A 686 28.67 -12.79 -44.47
N ARG A 687 27.89 -11.91 -43.80
CA ARG A 687 27.17 -10.79 -44.43
C ARG A 687 27.37 -9.51 -43.63
N THR A 688 27.64 -8.41 -44.30
CA THR A 688 27.68 -7.07 -43.68
C THR A 688 26.52 -6.24 -44.18
N ILE A 689 25.78 -5.60 -43.24
CA ILE A 689 24.60 -4.77 -43.52
C ILE A 689 24.91 -3.36 -43.00
N ALA A 690 24.92 -2.37 -43.88
CA ALA A 690 25.26 -1.01 -43.51
C ALA A 690 24.00 -0.15 -43.33
N PHE A 691 23.97 0.65 -42.25
CA PHE A 691 23.01 1.72 -42.08
C PHE A 691 23.58 3.01 -42.71
N GLU A 692 22.89 3.55 -43.70
CA GLU A 692 23.26 4.79 -44.37
C GLU A 692 22.40 5.94 -43.82
N PRO A 693 23.03 6.94 -43.17
CA PRO A 693 22.31 8.12 -42.70
C PRO A 693 21.99 9.04 -43.87
N HIS A 694 20.79 9.65 -43.83
CA HIS A 694 20.38 10.69 -44.79
C HIS A 694 20.11 12.01 -44.06
N GLU A 695 20.59 13.12 -44.58
CA GLU A 695 20.30 14.43 -44.01
C GLU A 695 18.79 14.74 -44.06
N GLY A 696 18.18 14.91 -42.90
CA GLY A 696 16.76 15.24 -42.78
C GLY A 696 15.78 14.11 -43.08
N ALA A 697 16.25 12.89 -43.34
CA ALA A 697 15.42 11.70 -43.59
C ALA A 697 15.84 10.52 -42.70
N PRO A 698 14.96 9.51 -42.51
CA PRO A 698 15.33 8.28 -41.81
C PRO A 698 16.49 7.56 -42.48
N ALA A 699 17.36 6.94 -41.71
CA ALA A 699 18.43 6.09 -42.26
C ALA A 699 17.83 4.89 -42.99
N THR A 700 18.50 4.41 -44.03
CA THR A 700 18.10 3.20 -44.77
C THR A 700 19.18 2.14 -44.69
N LEU A 701 18.83 0.87 -45.01
CA LEU A 701 19.80 -0.20 -45.15
C LEU A 701 20.34 -0.27 -46.54
N ALA A 702 21.69 -0.27 -46.67
CA ALA A 702 22.37 -0.68 -47.89
C ALA A 702 22.90 -2.11 -47.73
N GLY A 703 22.51 -3.00 -48.62
CA GLY A 703 23.07 -4.33 -48.69
C GLY A 703 24.47 -4.28 -49.27
N VAL A 704 25.46 -4.53 -48.42
CA VAL A 704 26.80 -4.86 -48.93
C VAL A 704 26.84 -6.38 -49.02
N ALA A 705 27.17 -6.87 -50.22
CA ALA A 705 27.28 -8.30 -50.54
C ALA A 705 28.34 -9.03 -49.70
#